data_395b2ca4ca343204f87a33ce9700277a
#
_entry.id   395b2ca4ca343204f87a33ce9700277a
#
_cell.length_a   1.000
_cell.length_b   1.000
_cell.length_c   1.000
_cell.angle_alpha   90.00
_cell.angle_beta   90.00
_cell.angle_gamma   90.00
#
_symmetry.space_group_name_H-M   'P 1'
#
loop_
_entity.id
_entity.type
_entity.pdbx_description
1 polymer ?
#
loop_
_entity_poly.entity_id
_entity_poly.type
_entity_poly.pdbx_seq_one_letter_code
_entity_poly.pdbx_strand_id
1 'polypeptide(L)'
;EEENGRGATRNNNRRAVPAPRSTATTRRESGGSGGSTVVTDDSGPTQDKPGPRRVSAAAARRPVPRPAVPPAPPAPAAPAAPPATTPTPTEATNDLPDDRYLNRELSWLDFNARVLALAEDTSQPLLERAKFLAIFASNLDEFFMVRVAGLKRRDETGLAVRSADGLTPREQLARIAERSQALAERHARAFLDSVQPALTEKGVYVLRWRDLTEAQSTRLSEYFFEQVFPVLTPLAVDPAHPFPYISGLSLNLAVTVRDPQAHTERFARVKVPNNVPRLVPVTSQQGNDVFLPVEDLIAAHLGELFTGMEVAEHHAFRVTRNADLDVEEDRDEDLLQALERELARRRFGPPVRLEVTDTMSEHVLELLLRELDVNPHDVMVIPGLLDLTMLWRVYGVDRPHLKDAPFVPATHPAFAEGETPKSVFATLRQGDVLVHHPYDSFSTSVQRFIEQAAADPSVLAIKQTLYRTSGDSPIVDALVSAAEADKQVVALVELKARFDERANIRWARELEKAGVHVVYGLIGLKTHCKTSLVVRQEGSRIRRYCHVGTGNYNPKTARLYEDLGVLTADPEVGMDLADLFNSLTGYSRQSRYRTLLVAPYGVRRGLLERIEKEIGHQRAGRRAGIRFKMNSLVDEQVIDGLYRASQAGVPVNIVVRGICAMKPGRPGLSENIHVRSILGQFLEHSRIFHFVGCEEYWIGSADIMHRNLDRRVEVLLNVNAALTPQLDDIFNSCLDPATRCWILGPDGTWTPSPAPDSDAQPVRDHQVESLRSRFAIGVASE
;
A
#
# COMPACT_ATOMS: atom_id res chain seq x y z
N GLU A 1 55.85 -34.74 -11.56
CA GLU A 1 56.17 -35.53 -12.73
C GLU A 1 55.16 -35.21 -13.81
N GLU A 2 55.49 -34.29 -14.70
CA GLU A 2 55.96 -34.52 -16.09
C GLU A 2 54.83 -35.06 -16.98
N GLU A 3 54.55 -34.61 -18.14
CA GLU A 3 55.04 -33.58 -19.08
C GLU A 3 54.16 -33.59 -20.35
N ASN A 4 54.09 -32.48 -21.02
CA ASN A 4 54.02 -32.33 -22.51
C ASN A 4 52.71 -32.78 -23.21
N GLY A 5 52.17 -32.06 -24.15
CA GLY A 5 52.63 -30.88 -24.89
C GLY A 5 51.87 -30.76 -26.21
N ARG A 6 51.78 -29.53 -26.70
CA ARG A 6 51.60 -29.09 -28.10
C ARG A 6 50.31 -29.47 -28.84
N GLY A 7 49.62 -28.63 -29.54
CA GLY A 7 49.91 -27.33 -30.15
C GLY A 7 48.80 -26.89 -31.08
N ALA A 8 48.69 -25.60 -31.23
CA ALA A 8 48.40 -24.75 -32.39
C ALA A 8 47.26 -25.14 -33.35
N THR A 9 46.31 -24.29 -33.67
CA THR A 9 46.37 -23.10 -34.54
C THR A 9 45.00 -22.47 -34.75
N ARG A 10 44.94 -21.15 -34.62
CA ARG A 10 44.19 -20.14 -35.39
C ARG A 10 42.90 -20.51 -36.14
N ASN A 11 41.80 -19.79 -35.87
CA ASN A 11 41.36 -18.80 -36.86
C ASN A 11 40.35 -17.76 -36.28
N ASN A 12 40.64 -16.52 -36.57
CA ASN A 12 39.85 -15.32 -36.44
C ASN A 12 38.61 -15.38 -37.35
N ASN A 13 37.45 -14.95 -36.86
CA ASN A 13 36.58 -14.16 -37.72
C ASN A 13 35.65 -13.26 -36.83
N ARG A 14 36.06 -12.01 -36.74
CA ARG A 14 35.21 -10.88 -36.32
C ARG A 14 34.20 -10.61 -37.44
N ARG A 15 32.91 -10.57 -37.14
CA ARG A 15 31.92 -9.81 -37.92
C ARG A 15 31.29 -8.75 -37.04
N ALA A 16 31.60 -7.51 -37.36
CA ALA A 16 30.98 -6.30 -36.88
C ALA A 16 29.61 -6.12 -37.55
N VAL A 17 28.65 -5.65 -36.79
CA VAL A 17 27.35 -5.18 -37.28
C VAL A 17 27.36 -3.66 -37.20
N PRO A 18 26.98 -2.92 -38.28
CA PRO A 18 27.05 -1.47 -38.32
C PRO A 18 25.83 -0.77 -37.74
N ALA A 19 26.08 0.40 -37.15
CA ALA A 19 25.07 1.36 -36.68
C ALA A 19 24.35 2.06 -37.86
N PRO A 20 23.09 2.48 -37.72
CA PRO A 20 22.40 3.26 -38.74
C PRO A 20 22.78 4.75 -38.68
N ARG A 21 23.06 5.30 -39.82
CA ARG A 21 23.40 6.70 -40.09
C ARG A 21 22.15 7.59 -40.07
N SER A 22 22.30 8.75 -39.45
CA SER A 22 21.41 9.91 -39.60
C SER A 22 21.55 10.51 -40.99
N THR A 23 20.45 10.79 -41.69
CA THR A 23 20.42 11.63 -42.87
C THR A 23 19.78 12.98 -42.52
N ALA A 24 20.61 13.99 -42.51
CA ALA A 24 20.22 15.39 -42.61
C ALA A 24 19.93 15.72 -44.08
N THR A 25 18.80 16.36 -44.33
CA THR A 25 18.52 16.98 -45.64
C THR A 25 18.28 18.47 -45.43
N THR A 26 19.27 19.22 -45.83
CA THR A 26 19.21 20.67 -46.09
C THR A 26 18.38 20.95 -47.32
N ARG A 27 17.52 21.97 -47.28
CA ARG A 27 17.14 22.73 -48.48
C ARG A 27 16.93 24.21 -48.15
N ARG A 28 17.53 25.00 -49.06
CA ARG A 28 17.77 26.43 -49.08
C ARG A 28 16.50 27.27 -49.36
N GLU A 29 16.56 28.43 -48.81
CA GLU A 29 16.22 29.80 -49.17
C GLU A 29 15.53 30.13 -50.53
N SER A 30 14.51 31.00 -50.41
CA SER A 30 14.32 32.24 -51.20
C SER A 30 13.16 32.98 -50.55
N GLY A 31 13.15 34.23 -50.13
CA GLY A 31 13.71 35.44 -50.68
C GLY A 31 12.54 36.42 -50.93
N GLY A 32 12.54 37.62 -50.30
CA GLY A 32 11.65 38.74 -50.67
C GLY A 32 10.93 39.38 -49.44
N SER A 33 11.47 40.32 -48.77
CA SER A 33 11.63 41.78 -48.92
C SER A 33 10.36 42.61 -48.76
N GLY A 34 10.41 43.56 -47.86
CA GLY A 34 9.74 44.85 -47.82
C GLY A 34 8.53 44.91 -46.87
N GLY A 35 8.42 45.84 -45.98
CA GLY A 35 8.90 47.15 -45.78
C GLY A 35 8.12 47.79 -44.66
N SER A 36 8.78 48.48 -43.86
CA SER A 36 8.46 49.52 -42.88
C SER A 36 7.22 50.36 -43.19
N THR A 37 6.44 50.73 -42.15
CA THR A 37 6.36 52.13 -41.69
C THR A 37 5.45 52.31 -40.47
N VAL A 38 5.93 53.03 -39.56
CA VAL A 38 5.43 53.75 -38.41
C VAL A 38 4.40 54.81 -38.86
N VAL A 39 3.42 55.19 -38.03
CA VAL A 39 3.00 56.53 -37.60
C VAL A 39 1.71 56.44 -36.77
N THR A 40 1.74 56.72 -35.50
CA THR A 40 1.29 57.76 -34.60
C THR A 40 -0.15 58.30 -34.75
N ASP A 41 -0.76 58.41 -33.53
CA ASP A 41 -1.62 59.47 -32.96
C ASP A 41 -3.00 59.80 -33.58
N ASP A 42 -4.03 59.91 -32.85
CA ASP A 42 -4.46 60.93 -31.88
C ASP A 42 -6.00 60.91 -31.69
N SER A 43 -6.41 61.26 -30.48
CA SER A 43 -7.64 61.95 -30.11
C SER A 43 -9.03 61.29 -30.29
N GLY A 44 -9.67 61.14 -29.11
CA GLY A 44 -11.13 61.03 -28.93
C GLY A 44 -11.91 62.29 -29.33
N PRO A 45 -13.19 62.43 -29.06
CA PRO A 45 -13.81 62.33 -27.74
C PRO A 45 -15.28 61.78 -27.70
N THR A 46 -15.67 61.44 -26.48
CA THR A 46 -16.99 61.52 -25.81
C THR A 46 -18.27 61.69 -26.63
N GLN A 47 -19.27 60.84 -26.39
CA GLN A 47 -20.60 61.24 -25.95
C GLN A 47 -21.55 60.04 -25.68
N ASP A 48 -22.04 60.05 -24.46
CA ASP A 48 -23.42 59.95 -23.96
C ASP A 48 -24.25 58.66 -24.15
N LYS A 49 -24.58 58.17 -22.97
CA LYS A 49 -25.73 57.27 -22.72
C LYS A 49 -27.06 58.02 -22.95
N PRO A 50 -28.15 57.24 -23.27
CA PRO A 50 -29.34 57.37 -22.46
C PRO A 50 -29.92 56.03 -21.99
N GLY A 51 -30.45 56.01 -20.76
CA GLY A 51 -31.12 54.92 -20.09
C GLY A 51 -32.55 54.66 -20.56
N PRO A 52 -33.14 53.59 -20.10
CA PRO A 52 -34.45 53.13 -20.62
C PRO A 52 -35.63 53.84 -19.99
N ARG A 53 -36.50 54.37 -20.82
CA ARG A 53 -37.83 54.88 -20.45
C ARG A 53 -38.79 53.73 -20.20
N ARG A 54 -39.48 53.77 -19.06
CA ARG A 54 -40.73 53.04 -18.79
C ARG A 54 -41.83 53.61 -19.71
N VAL A 55 -42.56 52.69 -20.36
CA VAL A 55 -43.86 52.97 -20.92
C VAL A 55 -44.83 51.91 -20.42
N SER A 56 -45.83 52.39 -19.66
CA SER A 56 -47.02 51.63 -19.28
C SER A 56 -48.05 51.77 -20.38
N ALA A 57 -48.65 50.68 -20.83
CA ALA A 57 -49.97 50.69 -21.48
C ALA A 57 -50.65 49.36 -21.25
N ALA A 58 -51.73 49.44 -20.51
CA ALA A 58 -52.71 48.37 -20.34
C ALA A 58 -53.50 48.16 -21.62
N ALA A 59 -53.62 46.92 -22.11
CA ALA A 59 -54.64 46.49 -23.03
C ALA A 59 -55.14 45.09 -22.60
N ALA A 60 -56.37 45.04 -22.16
CA ALA A 60 -57.10 43.86 -21.80
C ALA A 60 -57.24 42.90 -22.98
N ARG A 61 -56.77 41.70 -22.86
CA ARG A 61 -57.13 40.57 -23.73
C ARG A 61 -58.00 39.57 -22.96
N ARG A 62 -59.16 39.24 -23.51
CA ARG A 62 -60.13 38.24 -23.01
C ARG A 62 -59.46 36.87 -22.91
N PRO A 63 -59.83 36.07 -21.85
CA PRO A 63 -59.30 34.73 -21.71
C PRO A 63 -59.93 33.77 -22.73
N VAL A 64 -59.07 33.01 -23.38
CA VAL A 64 -59.42 31.83 -24.19
C VAL A 64 -59.74 30.68 -23.23
N PRO A 65 -60.88 29.94 -23.41
CA PRO A 65 -61.18 28.81 -22.54
C PRO A 65 -60.18 27.69 -22.75
N ARG A 66 -59.55 27.21 -21.64
CA ARG A 66 -58.73 26.01 -21.62
C ARG A 66 -59.63 24.79 -21.85
N PRO A 67 -59.21 23.79 -22.64
CA PRO A 67 -59.88 22.51 -22.73
C PRO A 67 -59.91 21.81 -21.35
N ALA A 68 -61.06 21.19 -21.04
CA ALA A 68 -61.25 20.46 -19.80
C ALA A 68 -60.23 19.30 -19.66
N VAL A 69 -59.52 19.26 -18.53
CA VAL A 69 -58.66 18.15 -18.14
C VAL A 69 -59.56 16.97 -17.78
N PRO A 70 -59.36 15.78 -18.35
CA PRO A 70 -60.14 14.60 -17.93
C PRO A 70 -59.83 14.27 -16.44
N PRO A 71 -60.78 13.70 -15.70
CA PRO A 71 -60.59 13.36 -14.29
C PRO A 71 -59.45 12.37 -14.14
N ALA A 72 -58.55 12.60 -13.16
CA ALA A 72 -57.49 11.72 -12.79
C ALA A 72 -58.01 10.32 -12.46
N PRO A 73 -57.29 9.26 -12.85
CA PRO A 73 -57.67 7.91 -12.40
C PRO A 73 -57.61 7.81 -10.89
N PRO A 74 -58.43 6.96 -10.26
CA PRO A 74 -58.46 6.80 -8.80
C PRO A 74 -57.05 6.35 -8.31
N ALA A 75 -56.62 6.94 -7.21
CA ALA A 75 -55.34 6.59 -6.58
C ALA A 75 -55.30 5.07 -6.31
N PRO A 76 -54.14 4.42 -6.56
CA PRO A 76 -54.00 3.01 -6.21
C PRO A 76 -54.20 2.85 -4.70
N ALA A 77 -54.99 1.82 -4.32
CA ALA A 77 -55.24 1.45 -2.93
C ALA A 77 -53.91 1.34 -2.17
N ALA A 78 -53.88 1.89 -0.99
CA ALA A 78 -52.73 1.78 -0.09
C ALA A 78 -52.29 0.32 0.02
N PRO A 79 -50.99 0.02 -0.05
CA PRO A 79 -50.52 -1.35 0.12
C PRO A 79 -50.94 -1.84 1.49
N ALA A 80 -51.48 -3.06 1.53
CA ALA A 80 -51.85 -3.76 2.76
C ALA A 80 -50.64 -3.74 3.72
N ALA A 81 -50.92 -3.49 5.00
CA ALA A 81 -49.93 -3.52 6.06
C ALA A 81 -49.08 -4.83 5.94
N PRO A 82 -47.78 -4.77 6.09
CA PRO A 82 -46.97 -5.98 6.10
C PRO A 82 -47.45 -6.92 7.20
N PRO A 83 -47.42 -8.25 6.98
CA PRO A 83 -47.75 -9.21 8.01
C PRO A 83 -46.88 -8.97 9.23
N ALA A 84 -47.46 -9.14 10.40
CA ALA A 84 -46.85 -8.93 11.72
C ALA A 84 -45.40 -9.41 11.73
N THR A 85 -44.51 -8.50 12.05
CA THR A 85 -43.10 -8.76 12.28
C THR A 85 -42.94 -9.96 13.20
N THR A 86 -42.25 -10.96 12.73
CA THR A 86 -41.58 -11.97 13.54
C THR A 86 -40.89 -11.24 14.69
N PRO A 87 -40.97 -11.71 15.94
CA PRO A 87 -40.37 -11.03 17.08
C PRO A 87 -38.87 -10.79 16.75
N THR A 88 -38.47 -9.55 16.82
CA THR A 88 -37.07 -9.14 16.85
C THR A 88 -36.34 -10.07 17.82
N PRO A 89 -35.19 -10.67 17.47
CA PRO A 89 -34.42 -11.40 18.45
C PRO A 89 -34.19 -10.45 19.62
N THR A 90 -34.62 -10.86 20.81
CA THR A 90 -34.33 -10.21 22.09
C THR A 90 -32.88 -9.75 22.03
N GLU A 91 -32.61 -8.47 22.25
CA GLU A 91 -31.27 -7.95 22.52
C GLU A 91 -30.67 -8.87 23.58
N ALA A 92 -29.79 -9.76 23.17
CA ALA A 92 -28.97 -10.53 24.09
C ALA A 92 -28.20 -9.47 24.89
N THR A 93 -28.47 -9.36 26.16
CA THR A 93 -27.70 -8.56 27.12
C THR A 93 -26.25 -8.86 26.82
N ASN A 94 -25.50 -7.80 26.50
CA ASN A 94 -24.10 -7.93 26.09
C ASN A 94 -23.28 -8.22 27.36
N ASP A 95 -23.24 -9.49 27.79
CA ASP A 95 -22.51 -9.95 28.99
C ASP A 95 -21.00 -9.91 28.85
N LEU A 96 -20.50 -9.34 27.74
CA LEU A 96 -19.07 -9.21 27.49
C LEU A 96 -18.49 -7.97 28.19
N PRO A 97 -17.29 -8.06 28.81
CA PRO A 97 -16.67 -6.94 29.52
C PRO A 97 -16.41 -5.74 28.61
N ASP A 98 -16.56 -4.52 29.13
CA ASP A 98 -16.33 -3.29 28.33
C ASP A 98 -14.86 -3.12 27.94
N ASP A 99 -13.93 -3.60 28.76
CA ASP A 99 -12.48 -3.50 28.55
C ASP A 99 -11.89 -4.61 27.67
N ARG A 100 -12.72 -5.31 26.89
CA ARG A 100 -12.33 -6.47 26.07
C ARG A 100 -11.49 -6.16 24.83
N TYR A 101 -11.40 -4.90 24.43
CA TYR A 101 -10.67 -4.51 23.23
C TYR A 101 -9.32 -3.89 23.52
N LEU A 102 -8.38 -4.05 22.58
CA LEU A 102 -7.14 -3.27 22.47
C LEU A 102 -7.37 -2.08 21.55
N ASN A 103 -6.65 -0.97 21.82
CA ASN A 103 -6.66 0.17 20.91
C ASN A 103 -6.02 -0.20 19.57
N ARG A 104 -6.73 0.05 18.49
CA ARG A 104 -6.29 -0.33 17.14
C ARG A 104 -5.07 0.46 16.65
N GLU A 105 -4.90 1.71 17.07
CA GLU A 105 -3.79 2.56 16.63
C GLU A 105 -2.52 2.22 17.42
N LEU A 106 -2.64 1.93 18.72
CA LEU A 106 -1.53 1.41 19.52
C LEU A 106 -1.11 0.02 19.06
N SER A 107 -2.07 -0.86 18.74
CA SER A 107 -1.78 -2.17 18.14
C SER A 107 -1.04 -2.06 16.79
N TRP A 108 -1.28 -0.98 16.03
CA TRP A 108 -0.52 -0.69 14.83
C TRP A 108 0.93 -0.32 15.14
N LEU A 109 1.17 0.48 16.18
CA LEU A 109 2.53 0.80 16.63
C LEU A 109 3.26 -0.46 17.12
N ASP A 110 2.56 -1.37 17.82
CA ASP A 110 3.10 -2.65 18.23
C ASP A 110 3.46 -3.55 17.02
N PHE A 111 2.66 -3.50 15.94
CA PHE A 111 3.04 -4.14 14.68
C PHE A 111 4.35 -3.55 14.15
N ASN A 112 4.48 -2.22 14.09
CA ASN A 112 5.71 -1.60 13.60
C ASN A 112 6.90 -1.86 14.54
N ALA A 113 6.66 -2.00 15.85
CA ALA A 113 7.68 -2.45 16.81
C ALA A 113 8.21 -3.87 16.51
N ARG A 114 7.33 -4.79 16.04
CA ARG A 114 7.76 -6.13 15.59
C ARG A 114 8.55 -6.08 14.27
N VAL A 115 8.22 -5.15 13.37
CA VAL A 115 9.05 -4.88 12.17
C VAL A 115 10.44 -4.38 12.57
N LEU A 116 10.54 -3.49 13.57
CA LEU A 116 11.82 -3.01 14.09
C LEU A 116 12.63 -4.14 14.74
N ALA A 117 11.97 -5.06 15.44
CA ALA A 117 12.62 -6.21 16.04
C ALA A 117 13.36 -7.11 15.01
N LEU A 118 12.90 -7.15 13.74
CA LEU A 118 13.64 -7.83 12.66
C LEU A 118 14.94 -7.10 12.30
N ALA A 119 15.00 -5.78 12.43
CA ALA A 119 16.23 -5.02 12.23
C ALA A 119 17.21 -5.19 13.39
N GLU A 120 16.72 -5.43 14.59
CA GLU A 120 17.51 -5.67 15.79
C GLU A 120 18.03 -7.12 15.90
N ASP A 121 17.36 -8.07 15.26
CA ASP A 121 17.73 -9.48 15.25
C ASP A 121 19.04 -9.70 14.49
N THR A 122 20.12 -9.98 15.23
CA THR A 122 21.45 -10.20 14.66
C THR A 122 21.58 -11.49 13.86
N SER A 123 20.61 -12.39 13.94
CA SER A 123 20.55 -13.61 13.11
C SER A 123 20.11 -13.31 11.68
N GLN A 124 19.51 -12.13 11.42
CA GLN A 124 19.14 -11.71 10.08
C GLN A 124 20.37 -11.25 9.28
N PRO A 125 20.41 -11.48 7.96
CA PRO A 125 21.44 -10.91 7.10
C PRO A 125 21.50 -9.38 7.24
N LEU A 126 22.71 -8.83 7.26
CA LEU A 126 22.95 -7.44 7.67
C LEU A 126 22.23 -6.41 6.82
N LEU A 127 22.17 -6.61 5.50
CA LEU A 127 21.43 -5.70 4.61
C LEU A 127 19.92 -5.85 4.77
N GLU A 128 19.41 -7.02 5.15
CA GLU A 128 17.99 -7.18 5.48
C GLU A 128 17.64 -6.36 6.74
N ARG A 129 18.53 -6.33 7.74
CA ARG A 129 18.36 -5.46 8.91
C ARG A 129 18.27 -3.99 8.51
N ALA A 130 19.14 -3.51 7.62
CA ALA A 130 19.07 -2.14 7.07
C ALA A 130 17.76 -1.89 6.29
N LYS A 131 17.29 -2.88 5.52
CA LYS A 131 15.98 -2.84 4.84
C LYS A 131 14.82 -2.69 5.83
N PHE A 132 14.82 -3.45 6.94
CA PHE A 132 13.74 -3.35 7.94
C PHE A 132 13.74 -2.01 8.67
N LEU A 133 14.90 -1.36 8.88
CA LEU A 133 14.94 0.03 9.37
C LEU A 133 14.27 1.00 8.37
N ALA A 134 14.53 0.86 7.08
CA ALA A 134 13.89 1.70 6.07
C ALA A 134 12.36 1.44 5.98
N ILE A 135 11.93 0.17 6.11
CA ILE A 135 10.51 -0.21 6.14
C ILE A 135 9.81 0.38 7.37
N PHE A 136 10.43 0.29 8.56
CA PHE A 136 9.90 0.88 9.78
C PHE A 136 9.65 2.39 9.62
N ALA A 137 10.63 3.12 9.07
CA ALA A 137 10.52 4.56 8.82
C ALA A 137 9.36 4.88 7.87
N SER A 138 9.27 4.18 6.74
CA SER A 138 8.18 4.36 5.77
C SER A 138 6.80 4.06 6.36
N ASN A 139 6.69 3.00 7.16
CA ASN A 139 5.48 2.64 7.85
C ASN A 139 5.03 3.74 8.83
N LEU A 140 5.98 4.27 9.61
CA LEU A 140 5.69 5.32 10.58
C LEU A 140 5.23 6.61 9.88
N ASP A 141 5.84 6.97 8.75
CA ASP A 141 5.40 8.09 7.91
C ASP A 141 3.94 7.92 7.46
N GLU A 142 3.59 6.76 6.91
CA GLU A 142 2.21 6.48 6.47
C GLU A 142 1.22 6.53 7.65
N PHE A 143 1.62 6.03 8.81
CA PHE A 143 0.79 6.08 10.02
C PHE A 143 0.45 7.52 10.41
N PHE A 144 1.43 8.41 10.45
CA PHE A 144 1.20 9.82 10.76
C PHE A 144 0.40 10.52 9.67
N MET A 145 0.77 10.33 8.40
CA MET A 145 0.08 10.97 7.27
C MET A 145 -1.41 10.64 7.20
N VAL A 146 -1.83 9.51 7.73
CA VAL A 146 -3.18 8.99 7.53
C VAL A 146 -3.93 8.81 8.84
N ARG A 147 -3.35 8.05 9.79
CA ARG A 147 -4.07 7.65 11.01
C ARG A 147 -4.07 8.76 12.03
N VAL A 148 -2.89 9.29 12.34
CA VAL A 148 -2.75 10.42 13.28
C VAL A 148 -3.45 11.65 12.71
N ALA A 149 -3.29 11.93 11.43
CA ALA A 149 -4.00 13.02 10.75
C ALA A 149 -5.52 12.91 10.91
N GLY A 150 -6.08 11.71 10.75
CA GLY A 150 -7.51 11.47 10.95
C GLY A 150 -7.98 11.60 12.41
N LEU A 151 -7.13 11.27 13.39
CA LEU A 151 -7.42 11.48 14.81
C LEU A 151 -7.39 12.96 15.18
N LYS A 152 -6.37 13.70 14.71
CA LYS A 152 -6.26 15.16 14.93
C LYS A 152 -7.48 15.89 14.41
N ARG A 153 -7.91 15.61 13.19
CA ARG A 153 -9.12 16.21 12.62
C ARG A 153 -10.36 15.94 13.47
N ARG A 154 -10.49 14.75 14.08
CA ARG A 154 -11.61 14.45 14.99
C ARG A 154 -11.52 15.22 16.32
N ASP A 155 -10.31 15.37 16.87
CA ASP A 155 -10.08 16.17 18.08
C ASP A 155 -10.41 17.66 17.83
N GLU A 156 -9.93 18.23 16.72
CA GLU A 156 -10.18 19.59 16.28
C GLU A 156 -11.66 19.90 16.04
N THR A 157 -12.40 18.95 15.46
CA THR A 157 -13.86 19.11 15.23
C THR A 157 -14.72 18.84 16.46
N GLY A 158 -14.12 18.53 17.61
CA GLY A 158 -14.83 18.26 18.86
C GLY A 158 -15.69 16.98 18.83
N LEU A 159 -15.48 16.10 17.85
CA LEU A 159 -16.17 14.82 17.76
C LEU A 159 -15.66 13.86 18.83
N ALA A 160 -16.30 13.86 19.99
CA ALA A 160 -15.96 13.02 21.13
C ALA A 160 -16.35 11.52 20.97
N VAL A 161 -16.25 11.00 19.75
CA VAL A 161 -16.52 9.57 19.50
C VAL A 161 -15.38 8.75 20.08
N ARG A 162 -15.67 7.96 21.12
CA ARG A 162 -14.70 7.03 21.72
C ARG A 162 -14.44 5.85 20.80
N SER A 163 -13.20 5.35 20.84
CA SER A 163 -12.85 4.07 20.22
C SER A 163 -13.44 2.89 20.99
N ALA A 164 -13.40 1.69 20.40
CA ALA A 164 -13.95 0.48 21.01
C ALA A 164 -13.36 0.15 22.41
N ASP A 165 -12.11 0.56 22.64
CA ASP A 165 -11.41 0.46 23.94
C ASP A 165 -11.73 1.62 24.91
N GLY A 166 -12.65 2.51 24.55
CA GLY A 166 -13.16 3.61 25.39
C GLY A 166 -12.36 4.91 25.35
N LEU A 167 -11.22 4.98 24.64
CA LEU A 167 -10.38 6.17 24.57
C LEU A 167 -10.97 7.26 23.66
N THR A 168 -10.86 8.51 24.10
CA THR A 168 -11.13 9.68 23.27
C THR A 168 -10.04 9.90 22.23
N PRO A 169 -10.27 10.69 21.16
CA PRO A 169 -9.22 11.04 20.19
C PRO A 169 -7.98 11.67 20.84
N ARG A 170 -8.17 12.58 21.82
CA ARG A 170 -7.09 13.23 22.56
C ARG A 170 -6.26 12.25 23.40
N GLU A 171 -6.91 11.33 24.12
CA GLU A 171 -6.24 10.29 24.89
C GLU A 171 -5.44 9.34 23.98
N GLN A 172 -5.98 9.01 22.80
CA GLN A 172 -5.27 8.21 21.80
C GLN A 172 -4.04 8.97 21.28
N LEU A 173 -4.17 10.26 20.92
CA LEU A 173 -3.05 11.07 20.43
C LEU A 173 -1.92 11.17 21.46
N ALA A 174 -2.24 11.38 22.74
CA ALA A 174 -1.24 11.42 23.81
C ALA A 174 -0.44 10.11 23.91
N ARG A 175 -1.14 8.96 23.95
CA ARG A 175 -0.49 7.64 24.00
C ARG A 175 0.28 7.32 22.73
N ILE A 176 -0.19 7.74 21.57
CA ILE A 176 0.51 7.60 20.29
C ILE A 176 1.81 8.42 20.31
N ALA A 177 1.79 9.67 20.78
CA ALA A 177 2.96 10.53 20.87
C ALA A 177 4.06 9.88 21.73
N GLU A 178 3.72 9.45 22.96
CA GLU A 178 4.64 8.75 23.86
C GLU A 178 5.21 7.48 23.22
N ARG A 179 4.35 6.60 22.69
CA ARG A 179 4.78 5.32 22.13
C ARG A 179 5.60 5.49 20.86
N SER A 180 5.25 6.43 19.99
CA SER A 180 5.99 6.69 18.75
C SER A 180 7.33 7.36 18.99
N GLN A 181 7.47 8.25 20.00
CA GLN A 181 8.76 8.81 20.42
C GLN A 181 9.71 7.70 20.88
N ALA A 182 9.26 6.82 21.77
CA ALA A 182 10.06 5.68 22.24
C ALA A 182 10.49 4.75 21.10
N LEU A 183 9.61 4.51 20.13
CA LEU A 183 9.94 3.69 18.95
C LEU A 183 10.92 4.39 18.00
N ALA A 184 10.81 5.70 17.80
CA ALA A 184 11.73 6.46 16.95
C ALA A 184 13.13 6.51 17.56
N GLU A 185 13.24 6.68 18.86
CA GLU A 185 14.52 6.62 19.58
C GLU A 185 15.16 5.23 19.48
N ARG A 186 14.38 4.17 19.73
CA ARG A 186 14.84 2.78 19.57
C ARG A 186 15.28 2.49 18.13
N HIS A 187 14.55 2.98 17.13
CA HIS A 187 14.90 2.85 15.72
C HIS A 187 16.21 3.56 15.36
N ALA A 188 16.42 4.78 15.84
CA ALA A 188 17.66 5.52 15.62
C ALA A 188 18.85 4.80 16.29
N ARG A 189 18.70 4.32 17.52
CA ARG A 189 19.74 3.55 18.24
C ARG A 189 20.05 2.21 17.57
N ALA A 190 19.03 1.49 17.07
CA ALA A 190 19.25 0.25 16.32
C ALA A 190 20.15 0.48 15.08
N PHE A 191 20.01 1.63 14.41
CA PHE A 191 20.92 2.01 13.34
C PHE A 191 22.31 2.39 13.88
N LEU A 192 22.38 3.38 14.77
CA LEU A 192 23.65 3.98 15.22
C LEU A 192 24.53 3.00 16.00
N ASP A 193 23.94 2.20 16.91
CA ASP A 193 24.68 1.39 17.86
C ASP A 193 24.90 -0.05 17.38
N SER A 194 24.16 -0.51 16.37
CA SER A 194 24.22 -1.91 15.92
C SER A 194 24.42 -2.06 14.41
N VAL A 195 23.51 -1.52 13.56
CA VAL A 195 23.57 -1.79 12.11
C VAL A 195 24.70 -1.02 11.44
N GLN A 196 24.92 0.25 11.74
CA GLN A 196 25.97 1.07 11.14
C GLN A 196 27.38 0.55 11.48
N PRO A 197 27.73 0.19 12.72
CA PRO A 197 29.02 -0.43 13.03
C PRO A 197 29.23 -1.76 12.29
N ALA A 198 28.23 -2.64 12.28
CA ALA A 198 28.29 -3.90 11.57
C ALA A 198 28.47 -3.73 10.04
N LEU A 199 27.81 -2.73 9.44
CA LEU A 199 28.01 -2.36 8.02
C LEU A 199 29.46 -1.92 7.76
N THR A 200 30.02 -1.10 8.65
CA THR A 200 31.40 -0.64 8.60
C THR A 200 32.40 -1.79 8.58
N GLU A 201 32.21 -2.80 9.44
CA GLU A 201 33.02 -4.03 9.47
C GLU A 201 32.95 -4.82 8.14
N LYS A 202 31.87 -4.69 7.40
CA LYS A 202 31.66 -5.35 6.09
C LYS A 202 32.02 -4.47 4.90
N GLY A 203 32.67 -3.31 5.12
CA GLY A 203 33.10 -2.41 4.05
C GLY A 203 31.97 -1.57 3.44
N VAL A 204 30.89 -1.37 4.16
CA VAL A 204 29.79 -0.45 3.78
C VAL A 204 29.73 0.67 4.81
N TYR A 205 29.99 1.89 4.37
CA TYR A 205 30.17 3.05 5.24
C TYR A 205 29.10 4.10 4.97
N VAL A 206 28.49 4.63 6.03
CA VAL A 206 27.70 5.86 6.03
C VAL A 206 28.47 6.86 6.89
N LEU A 207 29.27 7.69 6.24
CA LEU A 207 30.20 8.63 6.91
C LEU A 207 29.50 9.98 7.16
N ARG A 208 30.01 10.73 8.14
CA ARG A 208 29.72 12.15 8.33
C ARG A 208 30.81 12.98 7.64
N TRP A 209 30.55 14.25 7.33
CA TRP A 209 31.54 15.14 6.68
C TRP A 209 32.89 15.16 7.38
N ARG A 210 32.89 15.20 8.72
CA ARG A 210 34.10 15.21 9.54
C ARG A 210 34.96 13.94 9.44
N ASP A 211 34.39 12.84 8.98
CA ASP A 211 35.06 11.53 8.91
C ASP A 211 35.71 11.29 7.53
N LEU A 212 35.60 12.24 6.61
CA LEU A 212 36.15 12.18 5.27
C LEU A 212 37.64 12.49 5.27
N THR A 213 38.37 11.84 4.35
CA THR A 213 39.73 12.24 4.01
C THR A 213 39.75 13.53 3.19
N GLU A 214 40.85 14.28 3.19
CA GLU A 214 41.00 15.50 2.40
C GLU A 214 40.71 15.30 0.91
N ALA A 215 41.16 14.17 0.33
CA ALA A 215 40.88 13.84 -1.09
C ALA A 215 39.39 13.55 -1.33
N GLN A 216 38.67 12.98 -0.36
CA GLN A 216 37.23 12.74 -0.46
C GLN A 216 36.44 14.04 -0.30
N SER A 217 36.79 14.88 0.68
CA SER A 217 36.13 16.16 0.88
C SER A 217 36.31 17.10 -0.31
N THR A 218 37.52 17.16 -0.90
CA THR A 218 37.78 17.95 -2.11
C THR A 218 36.87 17.54 -3.29
N ARG A 219 36.81 16.24 -3.58
CA ARG A 219 35.93 15.72 -4.66
C ARG A 219 34.44 15.96 -4.40
N LEU A 220 34.03 15.82 -3.15
CA LEU A 220 32.64 16.08 -2.77
C LEU A 220 32.31 17.57 -2.81
N SER A 221 33.29 18.46 -2.54
CA SER A 221 33.12 19.90 -2.76
C SER A 221 32.96 20.22 -4.25
N GLU A 222 33.77 19.61 -5.13
CA GLU A 222 33.58 19.72 -6.58
C GLU A 222 32.16 19.26 -6.99
N TYR A 223 31.76 18.08 -6.54
CA TYR A 223 30.40 17.56 -6.78
C TYR A 223 29.30 18.50 -6.23
N PHE A 224 29.53 19.11 -5.07
CA PHE A 224 28.60 20.07 -4.49
C PHE A 224 28.40 21.26 -5.45
N PHE A 225 29.46 21.90 -5.89
CA PHE A 225 29.36 23.07 -6.78
C PHE A 225 28.77 22.73 -8.15
N GLU A 226 29.07 21.56 -8.68
CA GLU A 226 28.58 21.16 -10.01
C GLU A 226 27.12 20.65 -10.00
N GLN A 227 26.73 19.87 -8.98
CA GLN A 227 25.48 19.11 -9.03
C GLN A 227 24.47 19.51 -7.94
N VAL A 228 24.90 20.04 -6.81
CA VAL A 228 24.03 20.33 -5.66
C VAL A 228 23.74 21.83 -5.53
N PHE A 229 24.79 22.64 -5.52
CA PHE A 229 24.69 24.10 -5.35
C PHE A 229 23.71 24.76 -6.34
N PRO A 230 23.72 24.45 -7.67
CA PRO A 230 22.83 25.11 -8.64
C PRO A 230 21.34 24.84 -8.42
N VAL A 231 20.99 23.80 -7.65
CA VAL A 231 19.59 23.45 -7.36
C VAL A 231 19.14 23.87 -5.96
N LEU A 232 20.04 24.43 -5.16
CA LEU A 232 19.70 24.94 -3.83
C LEU A 232 19.17 26.37 -3.92
N THR A 233 18.18 26.66 -3.09
CA THR A 233 17.64 28.01 -2.92
C THR A 233 17.42 28.26 -1.43
N PRO A 234 18.32 28.98 -0.77
CA PRO A 234 18.09 29.45 0.59
C PRO A 234 16.93 30.43 0.61
N LEU A 235 16.04 30.27 1.58
CA LEU A 235 14.90 31.18 1.78
C LEU A 235 15.02 31.81 3.17
N ALA A 236 15.33 33.10 3.21
CA ALA A 236 15.37 33.88 4.43
C ALA A 236 13.95 34.09 4.97
N VAL A 237 13.83 34.28 6.28
CA VAL A 237 12.58 34.60 6.96
C VAL A 237 12.76 35.94 7.70
N ASP A 238 12.02 36.94 7.26
CA ASP A 238 11.96 38.26 7.89
C ASP A 238 10.58 38.89 7.61
N PRO A 239 10.26 40.11 8.13
CA PRO A 239 8.96 40.72 7.88
C PRO A 239 8.59 40.96 6.41
N ALA A 240 9.58 40.98 5.48
CA ALA A 240 9.35 41.05 4.03
C ALA A 240 9.29 39.67 3.36
N HIS A 241 9.80 38.65 4.01
CA HIS A 241 9.87 37.26 3.52
C HIS A 241 9.21 36.34 4.54
N PRO A 242 7.91 36.04 4.38
CA PRO A 242 7.19 35.16 5.29
C PRO A 242 7.77 33.75 5.29
N PHE A 243 7.54 33.00 6.37
CA PHE A 243 8.04 31.64 6.52
C PHE A 243 7.60 30.77 5.32
N PRO A 244 8.55 30.09 4.64
CA PRO A 244 8.26 29.38 3.42
C PRO A 244 7.44 28.11 3.70
N TYR A 245 6.58 27.75 2.77
CA TYR A 245 5.87 26.48 2.84
C TYR A 245 6.84 25.29 2.86
N ILE A 246 6.70 24.42 3.87
CA ILE A 246 7.46 23.18 4.01
C ILE A 246 6.62 22.03 3.47
N SER A 247 7.07 21.41 2.38
CA SER A 247 6.38 20.24 1.78
C SER A 247 6.51 19.01 2.66
N GLY A 248 5.45 18.19 2.68
CA GLY A 248 5.42 16.96 3.47
C GLY A 248 6.56 16.01 3.13
N LEU A 249 7.14 15.39 4.14
CA LEU A 249 8.27 14.46 4.10
C LEU A 249 9.58 15.04 3.53
N SER A 250 9.65 16.34 3.23
CA SER A 250 10.92 16.94 2.79
C SER A 250 11.85 17.18 3.97
N LEU A 251 13.11 16.84 3.80
CA LEU A 251 14.18 17.21 4.70
C LEU A 251 14.62 18.64 4.44
N ASN A 252 14.90 19.38 5.50
CA ASN A 252 15.30 20.79 5.44
C ASN A 252 16.38 21.05 6.48
N LEU A 253 17.19 22.07 6.23
CA LEU A 253 18.08 22.67 7.22
C LEU A 253 17.46 23.99 7.67
N ALA A 254 17.27 24.13 8.97
CA ALA A 254 17.05 25.38 9.67
C ALA A 254 18.42 26.00 9.91
N VAL A 255 18.67 27.20 9.41
CA VAL A 255 19.97 27.85 9.46
C VAL A 255 19.81 29.23 10.11
N THR A 256 20.55 29.50 11.17
CA THR A 256 20.67 30.83 11.77
C THR A 256 21.95 31.46 11.24
N VAL A 257 21.80 32.58 10.56
CA VAL A 257 22.93 33.39 10.07
C VAL A 257 23.01 34.71 10.79
N ARG A 258 24.23 35.16 11.07
CA ARG A 258 24.51 36.43 11.76
C ARG A 258 25.18 37.41 10.79
N ASP A 259 24.66 38.62 10.73
CA ASP A 259 25.33 39.72 10.04
C ASP A 259 26.51 40.17 10.88
N PRO A 260 27.78 40.06 10.42
CA PRO A 260 28.95 40.40 11.20
C PRO A 260 29.06 41.93 11.44
N GLN A 261 28.37 42.78 10.65
CA GLN A 261 28.39 44.25 10.80
C GLN A 261 27.23 44.73 11.66
N ALA A 262 26.02 44.24 11.42
CA ALA A 262 24.82 44.64 12.15
C ALA A 262 24.62 43.86 13.46
N HIS A 263 25.33 42.75 13.69
CA HIS A 263 25.17 41.82 14.81
C HIS A 263 23.74 41.32 14.99
N THR A 264 22.98 41.22 13.90
CA THR A 264 21.61 40.73 13.89
C THR A 264 21.57 39.30 13.38
N GLU A 265 20.81 38.46 14.05
CA GLU A 265 20.57 37.07 13.62
C GLU A 265 19.32 37.00 12.74
N ARG A 266 19.39 36.18 11.72
CA ARG A 266 18.31 35.92 10.79
C ARG A 266 18.17 34.43 10.57
N PHE A 267 16.93 33.97 10.46
CA PHE A 267 16.63 32.61 10.14
C PHE A 267 16.53 32.41 8.61
N ALA A 268 17.08 31.34 8.12
CA ALA A 268 16.93 30.89 6.73
C ALA A 268 16.65 29.39 6.68
N ARG A 269 15.90 29.00 5.68
CA ARG A 269 15.60 27.60 5.41
C ARG A 269 16.28 27.15 4.12
N VAL A 270 16.99 26.02 4.17
CA VAL A 270 17.56 25.36 3.01
C VAL A 270 16.88 23.99 2.83
N LYS A 271 16.20 23.79 1.71
CA LYS A 271 15.58 22.49 1.41
C LYS A 271 16.62 21.53 0.85
N VAL A 272 16.65 20.31 1.37
CA VAL A 272 17.40 19.22 0.76
C VAL A 272 16.66 18.77 -0.52
N PRO A 273 17.30 18.84 -1.69
CA PRO A 273 16.63 18.60 -2.97
C PRO A 273 16.35 17.11 -3.19
N ASN A 274 15.13 16.78 -3.63
CA ASN A 274 14.73 15.38 -3.88
C ASN A 274 15.28 14.77 -5.19
N ASN A 275 15.81 15.60 -6.07
CA ASN A 275 16.44 15.18 -7.35
C ASN A 275 17.93 14.87 -7.22
N VAL A 276 18.50 15.04 -6.04
CA VAL A 276 19.86 14.62 -5.70
C VAL A 276 19.75 13.37 -4.82
N PRO A 277 20.61 12.35 -5.02
CA PRO A 277 20.63 11.17 -4.17
C PRO A 277 20.83 11.53 -2.70
N ARG A 278 19.95 11.02 -1.81
CA ARG A 278 20.02 11.31 -0.38
C ARG A 278 21.33 10.81 0.24
N LEU A 279 21.84 9.67 -0.21
CA LEU A 279 23.16 9.16 0.10
C LEU A 279 24.05 9.33 -1.14
N VAL A 280 24.96 10.29 -1.06
CA VAL A 280 25.94 10.59 -2.13
C VAL A 280 27.05 9.54 -2.09
N PRO A 281 27.34 8.83 -3.20
CA PRO A 281 28.44 7.86 -3.23
C PRO A 281 29.78 8.58 -3.15
N VAL A 282 30.67 8.08 -2.29
CA VAL A 282 32.02 8.59 -2.10
C VAL A 282 33.00 7.62 -2.73
N THR A 283 33.92 8.13 -3.56
CA THR A 283 34.92 7.29 -4.21
C THR A 283 35.82 6.60 -3.19
N SER A 284 35.89 5.28 -3.25
CA SER A 284 36.76 4.46 -2.42
C SER A 284 37.77 3.69 -3.28
N GLN A 285 39.04 3.61 -2.81
CA GLN A 285 40.13 2.88 -3.50
C GLN A 285 40.14 1.37 -3.22
N GLN A 286 39.34 0.89 -2.24
CA GLN A 286 39.42 -0.47 -1.69
C GLN A 286 38.21 -1.36 -2.04
N GLY A 287 37.37 -0.97 -2.99
CA GLY A 287 36.16 -1.73 -3.32
C GLY A 287 35.07 -1.65 -2.22
N ASN A 288 35.17 -0.67 -1.32
CA ASN A 288 34.19 -0.40 -0.30
C ASN A 288 33.04 0.46 -0.86
N ASP A 289 31.85 0.25 -0.32
CA ASP A 289 30.68 1.09 -0.61
C ASP A 289 30.62 2.21 0.44
N VAL A 290 30.91 3.43 0.03
CA VAL A 290 30.99 4.59 0.94
C VAL A 290 29.96 5.62 0.54
N PHE A 291 29.22 6.13 1.51
CA PHE A 291 28.14 7.09 1.33
C PHE A 291 28.28 8.26 2.30
N LEU A 292 27.88 9.46 1.83
CA LEU A 292 27.70 10.65 2.65
C LEU A 292 26.26 11.13 2.56
N PRO A 293 25.55 11.41 3.68
CA PRO A 293 24.26 12.09 3.64
C PRO A 293 24.37 13.46 2.98
N VAL A 294 23.49 13.75 2.03
CA VAL A 294 23.54 15.00 1.25
C VAL A 294 23.33 16.23 2.12
N GLU A 295 22.60 16.11 3.22
CA GLU A 295 22.45 17.20 4.20
C GLU A 295 23.77 17.56 4.88
N ASP A 296 24.65 16.60 5.14
CA ASP A 296 26.00 16.86 5.67
C ASP A 296 26.86 17.60 4.64
N LEU A 297 26.75 17.21 3.35
CA LEU A 297 27.42 17.90 2.27
C LEU A 297 26.96 19.36 2.14
N ILE A 298 25.64 19.59 2.21
CA ILE A 298 25.07 20.94 2.18
C ILE A 298 25.49 21.73 3.41
N ALA A 299 25.44 21.14 4.60
CA ALA A 299 25.83 21.78 5.85
C ALA A 299 27.29 22.25 5.85
N ALA A 300 28.19 21.44 5.29
CA ALA A 300 29.62 21.79 5.17
C ALA A 300 29.88 23.01 4.25
N HIS A 301 28.93 23.34 3.36
CA HIS A 301 29.08 24.42 2.38
C HIS A 301 28.02 25.55 2.57
N LEU A 302 27.42 25.65 3.76
CA LEU A 302 26.46 26.72 4.03
C LEU A 302 27.08 28.12 3.88
N GLY A 303 28.38 28.31 4.21
CA GLY A 303 29.07 29.55 4.02
C GLY A 303 29.04 30.08 2.58
N GLU A 304 29.04 29.16 1.59
CA GLU A 304 28.96 29.52 0.17
C GLU A 304 27.55 29.96 -0.25
N LEU A 305 26.54 29.45 0.44
CA LEU A 305 25.13 29.85 0.22
C LEU A 305 24.80 31.19 0.86
N PHE A 306 25.50 31.56 1.96
CA PHE A 306 25.27 32.76 2.74
C PHE A 306 26.51 33.68 2.71
N THR A 307 27.01 33.98 1.54
CA THR A 307 28.24 34.78 1.34
C THR A 307 28.14 36.14 2.07
N GLY A 308 29.14 36.43 2.93
CA GLY A 308 29.18 37.65 3.73
C GLY A 308 28.43 37.61 5.05
N MET A 309 27.77 36.45 5.35
CA MET A 309 27.13 36.20 6.65
C MET A 309 27.91 35.12 7.39
N GLU A 310 27.83 35.11 8.71
CA GLU A 310 28.36 34.03 9.55
C GLU A 310 27.25 33.03 9.83
N VAL A 311 27.48 31.72 9.55
CA VAL A 311 26.55 30.65 9.93
C VAL A 311 26.73 30.38 11.44
N ALA A 312 25.77 30.78 12.24
CA ALA A 312 25.82 30.60 13.68
C ALA A 312 25.45 29.17 14.10
N GLU A 313 24.38 28.65 13.56
CA GLU A 313 23.96 27.28 13.79
C GLU A 313 23.13 26.73 12.62
N HIS A 314 23.05 25.40 12.50
CA HIS A 314 22.17 24.74 11.57
C HIS A 314 21.66 23.40 12.12
N HIS A 315 20.39 23.08 11.83
CA HIS A 315 19.74 21.87 12.31
C HIS A 315 18.86 21.26 11.22
N ALA A 316 18.87 19.94 11.13
CA ALA A 316 17.97 19.24 10.23
C ALA A 316 16.57 19.12 10.85
N PHE A 317 15.54 19.30 10.02
CA PHE A 317 14.16 19.08 10.40
C PHE A 317 13.32 18.54 9.24
N ARG A 318 12.23 17.86 9.58
CA ARG A 318 11.32 17.23 8.63
C ARG A 318 9.87 17.34 9.10
N VAL A 319 8.95 17.66 8.20
CA VAL A 319 7.52 17.83 8.52
C VAL A 319 6.72 16.74 7.85
N THR A 320 5.93 16.00 8.61
CA THR A 320 4.91 15.10 8.05
C THR A 320 3.58 15.83 8.00
N ARG A 321 2.89 15.77 6.84
CA ARG A 321 1.60 16.44 6.63
C ARG A 321 0.50 15.43 6.37
N ASN A 322 -0.73 15.82 6.67
CA ASN A 322 -1.90 15.03 6.31
C ASN A 322 -1.91 14.76 4.81
N ALA A 323 -2.01 13.49 4.44
CA ALA A 323 -2.07 13.02 3.07
C ALA A 323 -3.33 12.17 2.79
N ASP A 324 -4.28 12.16 3.70
CA ASP A 324 -5.57 11.49 3.48
C ASP A 324 -6.44 12.37 2.57
N LEU A 325 -6.85 11.80 1.44
CA LEU A 325 -7.70 12.47 0.47
C LEU A 325 -9.15 12.27 0.85
N ASP A 326 -9.85 13.34 1.16
CA ASP A 326 -11.32 13.37 1.17
C ASP A 326 -11.78 13.89 -0.20
N VAL A 327 -12.01 12.98 -1.12
CA VAL A 327 -12.65 13.30 -2.40
C VAL A 327 -14.14 13.39 -2.14
N GLU A 328 -14.67 14.62 -2.09
CA GLU A 328 -16.11 14.84 -2.15
C GLU A 328 -16.58 14.37 -3.54
N GLU A 329 -17.37 13.29 -3.53
CA GLU A 329 -17.97 12.75 -4.74
C GLU A 329 -19.24 13.56 -5.06
N ASP A 330 -19.08 14.65 -5.78
CA ASP A 330 -20.22 15.33 -6.39
C ASP A 330 -20.76 14.46 -7.52
N ARG A 331 -22.08 14.26 -7.56
CA ARG A 331 -22.72 13.33 -8.51
C ARG A 331 -22.57 13.77 -9.97
N ASP A 332 -22.25 15.03 -10.18
CA ASP A 332 -22.18 15.65 -11.50
C ASP A 332 -20.72 15.86 -11.99
N GLU A 333 -19.71 15.52 -11.19
CA GLU A 333 -18.31 15.69 -11.56
C GLU A 333 -17.65 14.35 -11.96
N ASP A 334 -16.81 14.39 -12.99
CA ASP A 334 -15.97 13.27 -13.39
C ASP A 334 -14.98 12.94 -12.24
N LEU A 335 -15.10 11.72 -11.71
CA LEU A 335 -14.27 11.21 -10.60
C LEU A 335 -12.78 11.36 -10.86
N LEU A 336 -12.36 11.24 -12.12
CA LEU A 336 -10.96 11.34 -12.52
C LEU A 336 -10.45 12.79 -12.37
N GLN A 337 -11.25 13.78 -12.79
CA GLN A 337 -10.92 15.21 -12.63
C GLN A 337 -10.93 15.62 -11.15
N ALA A 338 -11.94 15.19 -10.40
CA ALA A 338 -12.02 15.42 -8.97
C ALA A 338 -10.77 14.89 -8.25
N LEU A 339 -10.34 13.67 -8.58
CA LEU A 339 -9.16 13.05 -7.98
C LEU A 339 -7.86 13.78 -8.37
N GLU A 340 -7.70 14.20 -9.63
CA GLU A 340 -6.52 14.98 -10.05
C GLU A 340 -6.43 16.32 -9.31
N ARG A 341 -7.55 17.00 -9.08
CA ARG A 341 -7.63 18.24 -8.30
C ARG A 341 -7.24 18.00 -6.85
N GLU A 342 -7.79 16.97 -6.21
CA GLU A 342 -7.47 16.65 -4.82
C GLU A 342 -6.01 16.18 -4.64
N LEU A 343 -5.45 15.47 -5.61
CA LEU A 343 -4.01 15.13 -5.62
C LEU A 343 -3.11 16.37 -5.67
N ALA A 344 -3.55 17.45 -6.32
CA ALA A 344 -2.83 18.72 -6.29
C ALA A 344 -2.93 19.41 -4.91
N ARG A 345 -4.09 19.37 -4.26
CA ARG A 345 -4.33 19.96 -2.92
C ARG A 345 -3.64 19.19 -1.80
N ARG A 346 -3.45 17.87 -1.95
CA ARG A 346 -2.79 17.00 -0.96
C ARG A 346 -1.45 17.55 -0.48
N ARG A 347 -0.75 18.29 -1.31
CA ARG A 347 0.56 18.89 -0.96
C ARG A 347 0.45 19.87 0.19
N PHE A 348 -0.72 20.48 0.40
CA PHE A 348 -0.96 21.58 1.34
C PHE A 348 -1.71 21.14 2.61
N GLY A 349 -1.77 19.83 2.90
CA GLY A 349 -2.37 19.32 4.12
C GLY A 349 -1.72 19.92 5.39
N PRO A 350 -2.46 20.03 6.52
CA PRO A 350 -1.91 20.53 7.79
C PRO A 350 -0.76 19.65 8.28
N PRO A 351 0.22 20.20 9.01
CA PRO A 351 1.29 19.43 9.64
C PRO A 351 0.72 18.52 10.73
N VAL A 352 1.25 17.31 10.84
CA VAL A 352 0.84 16.32 11.84
C VAL A 352 1.99 15.85 12.73
N ARG A 353 3.25 16.05 12.30
CA ARG A 353 4.46 15.73 13.05
C ARG A 353 5.61 16.60 12.57
N LEU A 354 6.42 17.06 13.51
CA LEU A 354 7.71 17.72 13.28
C LEU A 354 8.82 16.81 13.83
N GLU A 355 9.72 16.34 12.98
CA GLU A 355 10.91 15.60 13.34
C GLU A 355 12.11 16.53 13.38
N VAL A 356 12.87 16.49 14.45
CA VAL A 356 14.07 17.32 14.67
C VAL A 356 15.22 16.45 15.21
N THR A 357 16.45 16.87 14.96
CA THR A 357 17.62 16.24 15.59
C THR A 357 17.70 16.61 17.07
N ASP A 358 18.28 15.72 17.87
CA ASP A 358 18.54 15.93 19.30
C ASP A 358 19.51 17.08 19.61
N THR A 359 20.21 17.59 18.59
CA THR A 359 21.12 18.75 18.68
C THR A 359 20.43 20.08 18.41
N MET A 360 19.12 20.10 18.08
CA MET A 360 18.41 21.36 17.77
C MET A 360 18.31 22.28 19.00
N SER A 361 18.66 23.54 18.82
CA SER A 361 18.52 24.54 19.87
C SER A 361 17.05 24.83 20.19
N GLU A 362 16.75 25.16 21.45
CA GLU A 362 15.40 25.50 21.90
C GLU A 362 14.84 26.69 21.12
N HIS A 363 15.67 27.71 20.85
CA HIS A 363 15.28 28.88 20.08
C HIS A 363 14.80 28.55 18.66
N VAL A 364 15.51 27.68 17.93
CA VAL A 364 15.12 27.24 16.58
C VAL A 364 13.87 26.37 16.64
N LEU A 365 13.76 25.51 17.65
CA LEU A 365 12.57 24.69 17.85
C LEU A 365 11.32 25.55 18.10
N GLU A 366 11.38 26.52 18.99
CA GLU A 366 10.29 27.45 19.27
C GLU A 366 9.84 28.22 18.02
N LEU A 367 10.82 28.66 17.21
CA LEU A 367 10.53 29.31 15.93
C LEU A 367 9.78 28.37 14.99
N LEU A 368 10.24 27.12 14.82
CA LEU A 368 9.58 26.14 13.97
C LEU A 368 8.17 25.79 14.46
N LEU A 369 7.96 25.65 15.77
CA LEU A 369 6.64 25.38 16.35
C LEU A 369 5.64 26.49 16.02
N ARG A 370 6.07 27.75 16.20
CA ARG A 370 5.24 28.93 15.93
C ARG A 370 4.91 29.07 14.44
N GLU A 371 5.92 28.97 13.57
CA GLU A 371 5.77 29.22 12.13
C GLU A 371 5.05 28.08 11.39
N LEU A 372 5.13 26.87 11.90
CA LEU A 372 4.46 25.68 11.33
C LEU A 372 3.10 25.41 11.97
N ASP A 373 2.74 26.14 13.03
CA ASP A 373 1.52 25.89 13.84
C ASP A 373 1.45 24.41 14.31
N VAL A 374 2.55 23.94 14.90
CA VAL A 374 2.71 22.56 15.39
C VAL A 374 2.66 22.56 16.91
N ASN A 375 1.88 21.64 17.46
CA ASN A 375 1.82 21.48 18.92
C ASN A 375 3.12 20.83 19.44
N PRO A 376 3.67 21.25 20.59
CA PRO A 376 4.83 20.60 21.20
C PRO A 376 4.75 19.08 21.35
N HIS A 377 3.54 18.53 21.55
CA HIS A 377 3.31 17.07 21.60
C HIS A 377 3.47 16.35 20.25
N ASP A 378 3.57 17.10 19.16
CA ASP A 378 3.75 16.56 17.81
C ASP A 378 5.21 16.62 17.36
N VAL A 379 6.10 17.08 18.22
CA VAL A 379 7.55 17.06 17.99
C VAL A 379 8.10 15.67 18.32
N MET A 380 8.93 15.17 17.42
CA MET A 380 9.66 13.93 17.60
C MET A 380 11.16 14.25 17.53
N VAL A 381 11.85 14.09 18.65
CA VAL A 381 13.29 14.30 18.74
C VAL A 381 14.00 12.98 18.41
N ILE A 382 14.87 13.01 17.40
CA ILE A 382 15.52 11.80 16.87
C ILE A 382 17.03 11.97 16.95
N PRO A 383 17.75 11.01 17.60
CA PRO A 383 19.20 11.00 17.61
C PRO A 383 19.78 10.75 16.21
N GLY A 384 20.78 11.51 15.81
CA GLY A 384 21.52 11.29 14.58
C GLY A 384 20.82 11.71 13.30
N LEU A 385 20.64 10.76 12.36
CA LEU A 385 20.09 11.06 11.02
C LEU A 385 18.57 10.95 10.99
N LEU A 386 17.91 11.96 10.44
CA LEU A 386 16.49 11.90 10.15
C LEU A 386 16.24 11.08 8.89
N ASP A 387 15.02 10.49 8.78
CA ASP A 387 14.56 9.80 7.57
C ASP A 387 15.45 8.62 7.13
N LEU A 388 15.49 7.57 7.92
CA LEU A 388 16.24 6.35 7.58
C LEU A 388 15.67 5.56 6.38
N THR A 389 14.65 6.07 5.67
CA THR A 389 14.25 5.49 4.37
C THR A 389 15.41 5.51 3.36
N MET A 390 16.38 6.40 3.55
CA MET A 390 17.62 6.42 2.74
C MET A 390 18.38 5.09 2.73
N LEU A 391 18.19 4.23 3.73
CA LEU A 391 18.85 2.92 3.83
C LEU A 391 18.46 1.96 2.72
N TRP A 392 17.39 2.23 1.94
CA TRP A 392 17.14 1.53 0.68
C TRP A 392 18.32 1.64 -0.30
N ARG A 393 19.07 2.74 -0.25
CA ARG A 393 20.30 2.89 -1.06
C ARG A 393 21.41 1.96 -0.56
N VAL A 394 21.54 1.81 0.75
CA VAL A 394 22.48 0.87 1.39
C VAL A 394 22.09 -0.57 1.05
N TYR A 395 20.80 -0.90 1.14
CA TYR A 395 20.31 -2.23 0.72
C TYR A 395 20.63 -2.53 -0.75
N GLY A 396 20.67 -1.49 -1.61
CA GLY A 396 20.95 -1.61 -3.04
C GLY A 396 22.39 -1.98 -3.42
N VAL A 397 23.35 -2.05 -2.46
CA VAL A 397 24.74 -2.42 -2.78
C VAL A 397 24.86 -3.87 -3.25
N ASP A 398 25.85 -4.15 -4.10
CA ASP A 398 26.10 -5.50 -4.63
C ASP A 398 26.90 -6.35 -3.65
N ARG A 399 26.24 -6.77 -2.58
CA ARG A 399 26.77 -7.64 -1.51
C ARG A 399 25.79 -8.79 -1.22
N PRO A 400 25.63 -9.75 -2.15
CA PRO A 400 24.61 -10.80 -2.04
C PRO A 400 24.74 -11.64 -0.77
N HIS A 401 25.96 -11.84 -0.25
CA HIS A 401 26.20 -12.59 0.99
C HIS A 401 25.70 -11.89 2.27
N LEU A 402 25.30 -10.62 2.20
CA LEU A 402 24.70 -9.84 3.30
C LEU A 402 23.17 -9.72 3.17
N LYS A 403 22.57 -10.40 2.20
CA LYS A 403 21.12 -10.44 1.93
C LYS A 403 20.59 -11.87 2.03
N ASP A 404 19.27 -11.98 2.07
CA ASP A 404 18.61 -13.27 1.88
C ASP A 404 19.03 -13.91 0.56
N ALA A 405 19.11 -15.23 0.54
CA ALA A 405 19.45 -15.97 -0.66
C ALA A 405 18.45 -15.63 -1.79
N PRO A 406 18.92 -15.37 -3.01
CA PRO A 406 18.04 -15.13 -4.13
C PRO A 406 17.14 -16.35 -4.37
N PHE A 407 15.88 -16.08 -4.62
CA PHE A 407 14.87 -17.09 -4.77
C PHE A 407 14.20 -17.01 -6.15
N VAL A 408 13.99 -18.16 -6.79
CA VAL A 408 13.28 -18.29 -8.06
C VAL A 408 11.96 -19.04 -7.81
N PRO A 409 10.79 -18.41 -8.03
CA PRO A 409 9.50 -19.08 -7.91
C PRO A 409 9.39 -20.29 -8.80
N ALA A 410 8.88 -21.41 -8.28
CA ALA A 410 8.67 -22.63 -9.03
C ALA A 410 7.40 -22.55 -9.91
N THR A 411 7.40 -23.21 -11.07
CA THR A 411 6.15 -23.43 -11.80
C THR A 411 5.31 -24.46 -11.05
N HIS A 412 4.05 -24.15 -10.79
CA HIS A 412 3.13 -25.08 -10.12
C HIS A 412 3.00 -26.38 -10.93
N PRO A 413 3.04 -27.58 -10.31
CA PRO A 413 3.06 -28.87 -11.02
C PRO A 413 1.90 -29.08 -12.01
N ALA A 414 0.72 -28.52 -11.72
CA ALA A 414 -0.43 -28.59 -12.63
C ALA A 414 -0.18 -27.84 -13.97
N PHE A 415 0.71 -26.86 -13.99
CA PHE A 415 1.08 -26.03 -15.15
C PHE A 415 2.48 -26.35 -15.68
N ALA A 416 3.22 -27.26 -15.04
CA ALA A 416 4.54 -27.65 -15.48
C ALA A 416 4.46 -28.26 -16.90
N GLU A 417 5.44 -27.88 -17.73
CA GLU A 417 5.52 -28.24 -19.13
C GLU A 417 6.28 -29.57 -19.27
N GLY A 418 5.68 -30.50 -20.05
CA GLY A 418 6.45 -31.57 -20.67
C GLY A 418 7.00 -31.07 -22.03
N GLU A 419 7.02 -31.91 -23.04
CA GLU A 419 7.47 -31.55 -24.40
C GLU A 419 6.56 -30.49 -25.08
N THR A 420 5.31 -30.34 -24.63
CA THR A 420 4.36 -29.33 -25.14
C THR A 420 3.73 -28.54 -24.01
N PRO A 421 3.61 -27.18 -24.12
CA PRO A 421 3.00 -26.34 -23.10
C PRO A 421 1.57 -26.74 -22.79
N LYS A 422 1.25 -27.04 -21.52
CA LYS A 422 -0.12 -27.35 -21.12
C LYS A 422 -0.98 -26.08 -21.20
N SER A 423 -2.16 -26.23 -21.83
CA SER A 423 -3.17 -25.17 -21.79
C SER A 423 -3.73 -25.03 -20.38
N VAL A 424 -3.71 -23.81 -19.83
CA VAL A 424 -4.32 -23.52 -18.52
C VAL A 424 -5.80 -23.94 -18.51
N PHE A 425 -6.54 -23.68 -19.60
CA PHE A 425 -7.94 -24.08 -19.72
C PHE A 425 -8.13 -25.60 -19.71
N ALA A 426 -7.20 -26.37 -20.30
CA ALA A 426 -7.25 -27.80 -20.27
C ALA A 426 -7.00 -28.36 -18.86
N THR A 427 -6.06 -27.80 -18.14
CA THR A 427 -5.78 -28.13 -16.74
C THR A 427 -6.99 -27.84 -15.85
N LEU A 428 -7.59 -26.66 -15.96
CA LEU A 428 -8.74 -26.27 -15.14
C LEU A 428 -10.03 -27.06 -15.42
N ARG A 429 -10.12 -27.75 -16.57
CA ARG A 429 -11.21 -28.72 -16.82
C ARG A 429 -11.04 -30.01 -16.03
N GLN A 430 -9.83 -30.33 -15.59
CA GLN A 430 -9.53 -31.51 -14.80
C GLN A 430 -9.75 -31.29 -13.30
N GLY A 431 -9.59 -30.07 -12.85
CA GLY A 431 -9.78 -29.66 -11.44
C GLY A 431 -9.30 -28.28 -11.16
N ASP A 432 -9.65 -27.79 -9.98
CA ASP A 432 -9.22 -26.48 -9.47
C ASP A 432 -7.73 -26.53 -9.10
N VAL A 433 -7.07 -25.37 -9.19
CA VAL A 433 -5.65 -25.23 -8.83
C VAL A 433 -5.50 -24.11 -7.81
N LEU A 434 -4.89 -24.43 -6.67
CA LEU A 434 -4.47 -23.44 -5.66
C LEU A 434 -3.00 -23.09 -5.91
N VAL A 435 -2.72 -21.82 -6.15
CA VAL A 435 -1.36 -21.29 -6.24
C VAL A 435 -1.00 -20.51 -5.00
N HIS A 436 0.22 -20.68 -4.51
CA HIS A 436 0.73 -20.06 -3.30
C HIS A 436 1.98 -19.21 -3.61
N HIS A 437 1.78 -17.91 -3.85
CA HIS A 437 2.87 -16.98 -4.10
C HIS A 437 3.61 -16.62 -2.80
N PRO A 438 4.91 -16.31 -2.84
CA PRO A 438 5.79 -16.28 -4.01
C PRO A 438 6.34 -17.67 -4.41
N TYR A 439 6.03 -18.72 -3.67
CA TYR A 439 6.58 -20.07 -3.87
C TYR A 439 6.22 -20.62 -5.25
N ASP A 440 4.94 -20.53 -5.63
CA ASP A 440 4.48 -20.76 -6.99
C ASP A 440 4.61 -19.49 -7.82
N SER A 441 5.15 -19.60 -9.02
CA SER A 441 5.38 -18.47 -9.91
C SER A 441 4.08 -17.82 -10.39
N PHE A 442 3.92 -16.53 -10.13
CA PHE A 442 2.81 -15.73 -10.65
C PHE A 442 2.82 -15.67 -12.19
N SER A 443 4.02 -15.58 -12.80
CA SER A 443 4.15 -15.47 -14.25
C SER A 443 3.73 -16.75 -14.97
N THR A 444 4.02 -17.93 -14.43
CA THR A 444 3.65 -19.21 -15.05
C THR A 444 2.25 -19.71 -14.65
N SER A 445 1.54 -18.98 -13.80
CA SER A 445 0.19 -19.32 -13.34
C SER A 445 -0.82 -18.21 -13.69
N VAL A 446 -1.03 -17.24 -12.82
CA VAL A 446 -2.07 -16.19 -12.95
C VAL A 446 -1.82 -15.29 -14.15
N GLN A 447 -0.60 -14.85 -14.39
CA GLN A 447 -0.25 -14.03 -15.56
C GLN A 447 -0.50 -14.82 -16.84
N ARG A 448 0.03 -16.05 -16.91
CA ARG A 448 -0.18 -16.95 -18.06
C ARG A 448 -1.67 -17.24 -18.34
N PHE A 449 -2.50 -17.34 -17.32
CA PHE A 449 -3.95 -17.50 -17.48
C PHE A 449 -4.55 -16.34 -18.26
N ILE A 450 -4.18 -15.11 -17.95
CA ILE A 450 -4.69 -13.91 -18.64
C ILE A 450 -4.08 -13.80 -20.06
N GLU A 451 -2.78 -14.05 -20.21
CA GLU A 451 -2.09 -14.03 -21.51
C GLU A 451 -2.67 -15.07 -22.49
N GLN A 452 -2.91 -16.31 -22.02
CA GLN A 452 -3.56 -17.33 -22.83
C GLN A 452 -5.01 -16.94 -23.17
N ALA A 453 -5.74 -16.31 -22.24
CA ALA A 453 -7.08 -15.80 -22.54
C ALA A 453 -7.06 -14.70 -23.60
N ALA A 454 -6.07 -13.84 -23.56
CA ALA A 454 -5.93 -12.78 -24.58
C ALA A 454 -5.60 -13.36 -25.96
N ALA A 455 -4.75 -14.39 -26.04
CA ALA A 455 -4.32 -14.98 -27.29
C ALA A 455 -5.30 -16.02 -27.88
N ASP A 456 -6.19 -16.65 -27.08
CA ASP A 456 -7.07 -17.72 -27.55
C ASP A 456 -8.28 -17.15 -28.34
N PRO A 457 -8.43 -17.47 -29.63
CA PRO A 457 -9.55 -16.96 -30.46
C PRO A 457 -10.93 -17.46 -29.99
N SER A 458 -10.99 -18.51 -29.17
CA SER A 458 -12.25 -18.99 -28.60
C SER A 458 -12.71 -18.20 -27.37
N VAL A 459 -11.86 -17.32 -26.82
CA VAL A 459 -12.24 -16.45 -25.71
C VAL A 459 -13.07 -15.27 -26.24
N LEU A 460 -14.27 -15.11 -25.69
CA LEU A 460 -15.25 -14.10 -26.06
C LEU A 460 -15.13 -12.84 -25.19
N ALA A 461 -14.84 -13.03 -23.89
CA ALA A 461 -14.78 -11.91 -22.97
C ALA A 461 -13.78 -12.18 -21.83
N ILE A 462 -13.16 -11.08 -21.34
CA ILE A 462 -12.32 -11.04 -20.16
C ILE A 462 -12.82 -9.92 -19.25
N LYS A 463 -13.14 -10.23 -18.00
CA LYS A 463 -13.50 -9.24 -16.97
C LYS A 463 -12.49 -9.28 -15.84
N GLN A 464 -11.88 -8.15 -15.50
CA GLN A 464 -10.73 -8.07 -14.60
C GLN A 464 -10.86 -6.93 -13.61
N THR A 465 -10.55 -7.19 -12.33
CA THR A 465 -10.35 -6.11 -11.34
C THR A 465 -8.87 -5.74 -11.26
N LEU A 466 -8.55 -4.46 -11.24
CA LEU A 466 -7.19 -3.94 -11.16
C LEU A 466 -7.05 -2.98 -9.97
N TYR A 467 -6.04 -3.25 -9.14
CA TYR A 467 -5.69 -2.47 -7.96
C TYR A 467 -4.17 -2.48 -7.80
N ARG A 468 -3.49 -1.33 -7.82
CA ARG A 468 -2.02 -1.22 -7.76
C ARG A 468 -1.30 -2.03 -8.84
N THR A 469 -1.46 -1.64 -10.08
CA THR A 469 -0.71 -2.19 -11.21
C THR A 469 0.73 -1.66 -11.21
N SER A 470 1.69 -2.46 -11.66
CA SER A 470 3.09 -2.03 -11.83
C SER A 470 3.24 -1.08 -13.02
N GLY A 471 4.36 -0.33 -13.08
CA GLY A 471 4.68 0.60 -14.19
C GLY A 471 4.71 -0.07 -15.57
N ASP A 472 5.17 -1.33 -15.65
CA ASP A 472 5.08 -2.21 -16.83
C ASP A 472 4.30 -3.45 -16.38
N SER A 473 3.06 -3.57 -16.81
CA SER A 473 2.15 -4.62 -16.35
C SER A 473 1.77 -5.57 -17.49
N PRO A 474 2.32 -6.78 -17.53
CA PRO A 474 1.95 -7.78 -18.54
C PRO A 474 0.46 -8.15 -18.50
N ILE A 475 -0.21 -7.94 -17.38
CA ILE A 475 -1.67 -8.11 -17.28
C ILE A 475 -2.40 -7.02 -18.08
N VAL A 476 -1.96 -5.75 -17.97
CA VAL A 476 -2.54 -4.65 -18.74
C VAL A 476 -2.27 -4.85 -20.24
N ASP A 477 -1.04 -5.22 -20.61
CA ASP A 477 -0.66 -5.48 -22.00
C ASP A 477 -1.50 -6.62 -22.59
N ALA A 478 -1.77 -7.68 -21.84
CA ALA A 478 -2.64 -8.77 -22.27
C ALA A 478 -4.10 -8.32 -22.46
N LEU A 479 -4.62 -7.45 -21.59
CA LEU A 479 -5.98 -6.91 -21.73
C LEU A 479 -6.11 -5.98 -22.94
N VAL A 480 -5.08 -5.16 -23.23
CA VAL A 480 -4.98 -4.35 -24.42
C VAL A 480 -5.00 -5.24 -25.69
N SER A 481 -4.12 -6.24 -25.73
CA SER A 481 -4.04 -7.19 -26.85
C SER A 481 -5.35 -7.95 -27.06
N ALA A 482 -6.08 -8.27 -25.99
CA ALA A 482 -7.39 -8.91 -26.08
C ALA A 482 -8.43 -7.98 -26.70
N ALA A 483 -8.44 -6.69 -26.34
CA ALA A 483 -9.36 -5.71 -26.90
C ALA A 483 -9.05 -5.44 -28.38
N GLU A 484 -7.77 -5.32 -28.75
CA GLU A 484 -7.30 -5.20 -30.14
C GLU A 484 -7.66 -6.41 -31.01
N ALA A 485 -7.87 -7.59 -30.37
CA ALA A 485 -8.36 -8.82 -31.02
C ALA A 485 -9.90 -8.94 -30.97
N ASP A 486 -10.63 -7.83 -30.85
CA ASP A 486 -12.11 -7.73 -30.85
C ASP A 486 -12.80 -8.54 -29.72
N LYS A 487 -12.09 -8.87 -28.61
CA LYS A 487 -12.72 -9.49 -27.45
C LYS A 487 -13.42 -8.45 -26.58
N GLN A 488 -14.50 -8.85 -25.92
CA GLN A 488 -15.14 -8.00 -24.90
C GLN A 488 -14.28 -7.94 -23.65
N VAL A 489 -13.56 -6.84 -23.43
CA VAL A 489 -12.71 -6.64 -22.25
C VAL A 489 -13.33 -5.59 -21.34
N VAL A 490 -13.52 -5.96 -20.07
CA VAL A 490 -14.00 -5.06 -19.01
C VAL A 490 -12.93 -5.01 -17.91
N ALA A 491 -12.36 -3.84 -17.66
CA ALA A 491 -11.41 -3.60 -16.60
C ALA A 491 -12.01 -2.67 -15.54
N LEU A 492 -12.12 -3.17 -14.31
CA LEU A 492 -12.51 -2.34 -13.17
C LEU A 492 -11.24 -1.85 -12.50
N VAL A 493 -10.93 -0.56 -12.68
CA VAL A 493 -9.70 0.07 -12.19
C VAL A 493 -10.03 0.90 -10.95
N GLU A 494 -9.44 0.55 -9.82
CA GLU A 494 -9.58 1.33 -8.57
C GLU A 494 -8.63 2.52 -8.58
N LEU A 495 -9.16 3.71 -8.87
CA LEU A 495 -8.36 4.94 -8.95
C LEU A 495 -7.84 5.43 -7.58
N LYS A 496 -8.60 5.19 -6.50
CA LYS A 496 -8.27 5.64 -5.14
C LYS A 496 -7.29 4.68 -4.41
N ALA A 497 -6.38 4.04 -5.17
CA ALA A 497 -5.31 3.25 -4.58
C ALA A 497 -4.26 4.19 -3.98
N ARG A 498 -4.27 4.35 -2.65
CA ARG A 498 -3.45 5.33 -1.92
C ARG A 498 -1.97 5.27 -2.33
N PHE A 499 -1.41 6.42 -2.73
CA PHE A 499 -0.06 6.66 -3.26
C PHE A 499 0.19 6.13 -4.69
N ASP A 500 -0.71 5.35 -5.27
CA ASP A 500 -0.62 4.83 -6.64
C ASP A 500 -1.65 5.47 -7.59
N GLU A 501 -2.36 6.50 -7.13
CA GLU A 501 -3.48 7.11 -7.85
C GLU A 501 -3.07 7.57 -9.27
N ARG A 502 -1.90 8.24 -9.39
CA ARG A 502 -1.40 8.72 -10.69
C ARG A 502 -1.07 7.60 -11.66
N ALA A 503 -0.52 6.49 -11.16
CA ALA A 503 -0.22 5.33 -11.98
C ALA A 503 -1.53 4.69 -12.49
N ASN A 504 -2.51 4.52 -11.62
CA ASN A 504 -3.80 3.94 -11.97
C ASN A 504 -4.60 4.81 -12.95
N ILE A 505 -4.56 6.14 -12.82
CA ILE A 505 -5.14 7.08 -13.79
C ILE A 505 -4.50 6.89 -15.17
N ARG A 506 -3.19 6.78 -15.26
CA ARG A 506 -2.49 6.56 -16.51
C ARG A 506 -2.92 5.25 -17.18
N TRP A 507 -2.94 4.15 -16.42
CA TRP A 507 -3.35 2.83 -16.93
C TRP A 507 -4.80 2.81 -17.38
N ALA A 508 -5.70 3.45 -16.64
CA ALA A 508 -7.09 3.56 -17.03
C ALA A 508 -7.23 4.22 -18.41
N ARG A 509 -6.52 5.32 -18.64
CA ARG A 509 -6.52 6.02 -19.95
C ARG A 509 -5.89 5.19 -21.07
N GLU A 510 -4.87 4.38 -20.80
CA GLU A 510 -4.26 3.49 -21.79
C GLU A 510 -5.21 2.36 -22.19
N LEU A 511 -5.87 1.74 -21.23
CA LEU A 511 -6.91 0.73 -21.47
C LEU A 511 -8.07 1.28 -22.30
N GLU A 512 -8.58 2.47 -21.98
CA GLU A 512 -9.67 3.13 -22.76
C GLU A 512 -9.27 3.39 -24.21
N LYS A 513 -8.05 3.88 -24.45
CA LYS A 513 -7.52 4.12 -25.79
C LYS A 513 -7.45 2.85 -26.64
N ALA A 514 -7.23 1.71 -26.01
CA ALA A 514 -7.20 0.39 -26.65
C ALA A 514 -8.61 -0.22 -26.85
N GLY A 515 -9.68 0.47 -26.44
CA GLY A 515 -11.07 -0.02 -26.59
C GLY A 515 -11.55 -0.92 -25.45
N VAL A 516 -10.83 -0.99 -24.33
CA VAL A 516 -11.26 -1.70 -23.12
C VAL A 516 -12.37 -0.89 -22.43
N HIS A 517 -13.45 -1.55 -22.03
CA HIS A 517 -14.46 -0.92 -21.16
C HIS A 517 -13.92 -0.75 -19.75
N VAL A 518 -13.52 0.48 -19.41
CA VAL A 518 -12.99 0.81 -18.08
C VAL A 518 -14.10 1.30 -17.17
N VAL A 519 -14.12 0.78 -15.93
CA VAL A 519 -15.02 1.22 -14.84
C VAL A 519 -14.17 1.71 -13.70
N TYR A 520 -14.42 2.92 -13.21
CA TYR A 520 -13.63 3.61 -12.17
C TYR A 520 -14.08 3.32 -10.74
N GLY A 521 -14.63 2.14 -10.49
CA GLY A 521 -15.15 1.73 -9.19
C GLY A 521 -16.62 2.10 -8.99
N LEU A 522 -17.08 1.99 -7.75
CA LEU A 522 -18.45 2.31 -7.32
C LEU A 522 -18.44 3.55 -6.44
N ILE A 523 -19.43 4.41 -6.59
CA ILE A 523 -19.61 5.60 -5.73
C ILE A 523 -19.74 5.16 -4.27
N GLY A 524 -18.95 5.73 -3.38
CA GLY A 524 -18.96 5.43 -1.95
C GLY A 524 -18.33 4.09 -1.54
N LEU A 525 -17.95 3.23 -2.50
CA LEU A 525 -17.28 1.96 -2.23
C LEU A 525 -15.94 1.89 -2.95
N LYS A 526 -14.95 1.30 -2.29
CA LYS A 526 -13.64 1.04 -2.88
C LYS A 526 -13.54 -0.41 -3.34
N THR A 527 -13.23 -0.66 -4.60
CA THR A 527 -13.06 -2.02 -5.11
C THR A 527 -11.71 -2.58 -4.68
N HIS A 528 -11.74 -3.68 -3.92
CA HIS A 528 -10.51 -4.30 -3.40
C HIS A 528 -10.44 -5.81 -3.67
N CYS A 529 -11.49 -6.44 -4.18
CA CYS A 529 -11.46 -7.85 -4.58
C CYS A 529 -10.45 -8.07 -5.73
N LYS A 530 -9.88 -9.27 -5.79
CA LYS A 530 -8.95 -9.70 -6.82
C LYS A 530 -9.58 -10.85 -7.55
N THR A 531 -10.27 -10.52 -8.64
CA THR A 531 -11.06 -11.47 -9.42
C THR A 531 -10.84 -11.29 -10.92
N SER A 532 -10.78 -12.40 -11.62
CA SER A 532 -10.75 -12.45 -13.09
C SER A 532 -11.76 -13.48 -13.59
N LEU A 533 -12.50 -13.12 -14.63
CA LEU A 533 -13.48 -13.98 -15.30
C LEU A 533 -13.18 -14.01 -16.79
N VAL A 534 -12.90 -15.19 -17.32
CA VAL A 534 -12.71 -15.46 -18.74
C VAL A 534 -13.91 -16.27 -19.26
N VAL A 535 -14.55 -15.79 -20.32
CA VAL A 535 -15.67 -16.47 -20.98
C VAL A 535 -15.19 -17.04 -22.31
N ARG A 536 -15.23 -18.36 -22.44
CA ARG A 536 -14.68 -19.10 -23.57
C ARG A 536 -15.77 -19.94 -24.27
N GLN A 537 -15.79 -19.92 -25.61
CA GLN A 537 -16.62 -20.80 -26.43
C GLN A 537 -15.96 -22.17 -26.54
N GLU A 538 -16.67 -23.22 -26.19
CA GLU A 538 -16.21 -24.64 -26.30
C GLU A 538 -17.24 -25.45 -27.07
N GLY A 539 -17.04 -25.57 -28.39
CA GLY A 539 -18.03 -26.13 -29.27
C GLY A 539 -19.34 -25.33 -29.25
N SER A 540 -20.45 -25.93 -28.86
CA SER A 540 -21.77 -25.29 -28.75
C SER A 540 -22.02 -24.67 -27.35
N ARG A 541 -21.08 -24.79 -26.41
CA ARG A 541 -21.25 -24.36 -25.01
C ARG A 541 -20.33 -23.22 -24.69
N ILE A 542 -20.74 -22.38 -23.73
CA ILE A 542 -19.90 -21.36 -23.11
C ILE A 542 -19.43 -21.88 -21.75
N ARG A 543 -18.11 -21.83 -21.51
CA ARG A 543 -17.51 -22.14 -20.23
C ARG A 543 -16.86 -20.89 -19.64
N ARG A 544 -16.93 -20.74 -18.33
CA ARG A 544 -16.29 -19.68 -17.58
C ARG A 544 -15.08 -20.26 -16.86
N TYR A 545 -13.99 -19.49 -16.89
CA TYR A 545 -12.76 -19.78 -16.17
C TYR A 545 -12.48 -18.61 -15.25
N CYS A 546 -12.13 -18.87 -14.03
CA CYS A 546 -12.10 -17.88 -12.98
C CYS A 546 -10.78 -17.90 -12.22
N HIS A 547 -10.37 -16.74 -11.73
CA HIS A 547 -9.37 -16.59 -10.69
C HIS A 547 -9.92 -15.75 -9.56
N VAL A 548 -9.75 -16.22 -8.31
CA VAL A 548 -10.04 -15.45 -7.08
C VAL A 548 -8.81 -15.52 -6.19
N GLY A 549 -8.26 -14.36 -5.84
CA GLY A 549 -7.01 -14.30 -5.09
C GLY A 549 -7.04 -13.38 -3.88
N THR A 550 -6.05 -13.54 -3.02
CA THR A 550 -5.78 -12.65 -1.88
C THR A 550 -4.90 -11.47 -2.28
N GLY A 551 -4.01 -11.68 -3.26
CA GLY A 551 -3.01 -10.73 -3.75
C GLY A 551 -3.39 -9.96 -5.00
N ASN A 552 -2.77 -8.79 -5.20
CA ASN A 552 -2.99 -7.95 -6.37
C ASN A 552 -2.44 -8.59 -7.65
N TYR A 553 -2.99 -8.20 -8.81
CA TYR A 553 -2.46 -8.59 -10.12
C TYR A 553 -1.22 -7.74 -10.46
N ASN A 554 -0.15 -7.96 -9.70
CA ASN A 554 1.11 -7.23 -9.81
C ASN A 554 2.30 -8.19 -9.66
N PRO A 555 3.04 -8.50 -10.75
CA PRO A 555 4.15 -9.44 -10.73
C PRO A 555 5.28 -9.08 -9.75
N LYS A 556 5.48 -7.77 -9.47
CA LYS A 556 6.52 -7.32 -8.53
C LYS A 556 6.12 -7.65 -7.09
N THR A 557 4.88 -7.34 -6.69
CA THR A 557 4.41 -7.66 -5.33
C THR A 557 4.22 -9.15 -5.13
N ALA A 558 3.84 -9.90 -6.16
CA ALA A 558 3.70 -11.36 -6.09
C ALA A 558 5.02 -12.12 -5.81
N ARG A 559 6.17 -11.46 -5.91
CA ARG A 559 7.48 -12.00 -5.51
C ARG A 559 7.87 -11.66 -4.08
N LEU A 560 7.16 -10.73 -3.45
CA LEU A 560 7.49 -10.16 -2.14
C LEU A 560 6.42 -10.47 -1.09
N TYR A 561 5.22 -10.84 -1.53
CA TYR A 561 4.05 -11.08 -0.68
C TYR A 561 3.68 -12.55 -0.71
N GLU A 562 3.36 -13.08 0.45
CA GLU A 562 2.77 -14.41 0.59
C GLU A 562 1.27 -14.28 0.35
N ASP A 563 0.81 -14.79 -0.80
CA ASP A 563 -0.57 -14.69 -1.28
C ASP A 563 -1.07 -16.00 -1.87
N LEU A 564 -2.39 -16.18 -1.85
CA LEU A 564 -3.07 -17.34 -2.41
C LEU A 564 -3.95 -16.96 -3.60
N GLY A 565 -4.10 -17.87 -4.55
CA GLY A 565 -5.03 -17.74 -5.65
C GLY A 565 -5.63 -19.07 -6.06
N VAL A 566 -6.95 -19.11 -6.25
CA VAL A 566 -7.64 -20.27 -6.82
C VAL A 566 -7.97 -19.99 -8.28
N LEU A 567 -7.52 -20.87 -9.16
CA LEU A 567 -7.90 -20.95 -10.56
C LEU A 567 -8.91 -22.08 -10.72
N THR A 568 -10.07 -21.82 -11.31
CA THR A 568 -11.18 -22.78 -11.38
C THR A 568 -12.00 -22.65 -12.65
N ALA A 569 -12.63 -23.74 -13.08
CA ALA A 569 -13.67 -23.78 -14.11
C ALA A 569 -15.04 -24.17 -13.53
N ASP A 570 -15.21 -24.09 -12.21
CA ASP A 570 -16.45 -24.40 -11.52
C ASP A 570 -17.59 -23.49 -12.03
N PRO A 571 -18.73 -24.08 -12.46
CA PRO A 571 -19.85 -23.32 -13.00
C PRO A 571 -20.48 -22.35 -12.00
N GLU A 572 -20.55 -22.69 -10.71
CA GLU A 572 -21.16 -21.85 -9.67
C GLU A 572 -20.30 -20.64 -9.37
N VAL A 573 -18.97 -20.83 -9.25
CA VAL A 573 -18.01 -19.72 -9.12
C VAL A 573 -18.08 -18.82 -10.35
N GLY A 574 -18.17 -19.41 -11.55
CA GLY A 574 -18.33 -18.67 -12.81
C GLY A 574 -19.62 -17.86 -12.88
N MET A 575 -20.73 -18.37 -12.34
CA MET A 575 -21.99 -17.61 -12.24
C MET A 575 -21.87 -16.48 -11.20
N ASP A 576 -21.33 -16.76 -10.04
CA ASP A 576 -21.17 -15.79 -8.98
C ASP A 576 -20.26 -14.62 -9.40
N LEU A 577 -19.15 -14.89 -10.10
CA LEU A 577 -18.30 -13.82 -10.63
C LEU A 577 -18.98 -13.02 -11.74
N ALA A 578 -19.79 -13.66 -12.60
CA ALA A 578 -20.59 -12.94 -13.58
C ALA A 578 -21.58 -11.98 -12.90
N ASP A 579 -22.29 -12.46 -11.86
CA ASP A 579 -23.20 -11.66 -11.06
C ASP A 579 -22.46 -10.52 -10.33
N LEU A 580 -21.26 -10.78 -9.81
CA LEU A 580 -20.40 -9.77 -9.17
C LEU A 580 -20.02 -8.67 -10.17
N PHE A 581 -19.50 -9.03 -11.34
CA PHE A 581 -19.13 -8.04 -12.36
C PHE A 581 -20.34 -7.23 -12.84
N ASN A 582 -21.50 -7.87 -13.00
CA ASN A 582 -22.75 -7.14 -13.35
C ASN A 582 -23.19 -6.17 -12.24
N SER A 583 -22.94 -6.51 -10.97
CA SER A 583 -23.15 -5.61 -9.83
C SER A 583 -22.17 -4.44 -9.82
N LEU A 584 -20.91 -4.68 -10.22
CA LEU A 584 -19.87 -3.67 -10.26
C LEU A 584 -19.98 -2.70 -11.46
N THR A 585 -20.56 -3.14 -12.57
CA THR A 585 -20.63 -2.37 -13.82
C THR A 585 -22.01 -1.86 -14.16
N GLY A 586 -23.08 -2.50 -13.67
CA GLY A 586 -24.45 -2.27 -14.14
C GLY A 586 -25.48 -1.99 -13.04
N TYR A 587 -25.06 -1.63 -11.82
CA TYR A 587 -25.94 -1.35 -10.67
C TYR A 587 -26.89 -2.52 -10.29
N SER A 588 -26.57 -3.75 -10.70
CA SER A 588 -27.32 -4.93 -10.30
C SER A 588 -27.19 -5.12 -8.77
N ARG A 589 -28.30 -5.32 -8.07
CA ARG A 589 -28.33 -5.54 -6.62
C ARG A 589 -28.39 -7.04 -6.33
N GLN A 590 -27.29 -7.74 -6.50
CA GLN A 590 -27.17 -9.14 -6.11
C GLN A 590 -27.01 -9.24 -4.60
N SER A 591 -27.93 -9.96 -3.92
CA SER A 591 -27.93 -10.09 -2.47
C SER A 591 -27.42 -11.44 -1.96
N ARG A 592 -27.35 -12.45 -2.83
CA ARG A 592 -26.92 -13.81 -2.47
C ARG A 592 -26.06 -14.39 -3.58
N TYR A 593 -24.93 -14.97 -3.18
CA TYR A 593 -24.03 -15.72 -4.00
C TYR A 593 -24.04 -17.20 -3.53
N ARG A 594 -23.60 -18.13 -4.37
CA ARG A 594 -23.60 -19.57 -4.11
C ARG A 594 -22.35 -19.99 -3.34
N THR A 595 -21.21 -19.54 -3.87
CA THR A 595 -19.86 -19.91 -3.41
C THR A 595 -19.06 -18.73 -2.87
N LEU A 596 -19.57 -17.50 -3.03
CA LEU A 596 -18.90 -16.28 -2.60
C LEU A 596 -19.58 -15.62 -1.40
N LEU A 597 -18.76 -15.00 -0.54
CA LEU A 597 -19.20 -13.95 0.38
C LEU A 597 -18.65 -12.62 -0.13
N VAL A 598 -19.55 -11.66 -0.37
CA VAL A 598 -19.19 -10.35 -0.93
C VAL A 598 -19.51 -9.24 0.05
N ALA A 599 -18.53 -8.42 0.40
CA ALA A 599 -18.73 -7.18 1.15
C ALA A 599 -19.27 -6.07 0.21
N PRO A 600 -20.04 -5.09 0.77
CA PRO A 600 -20.22 -4.82 2.20
C PRO A 600 -21.30 -5.65 2.90
N TYR A 601 -22.12 -6.41 2.22
CA TYR A 601 -23.32 -7.00 2.84
C TYR A 601 -23.14 -8.47 3.28
N GLY A 602 -22.25 -9.22 2.66
CA GLY A 602 -22.15 -10.69 2.80
C GLY A 602 -21.07 -11.19 3.74
N VAL A 603 -19.89 -10.58 3.75
CA VAL A 603 -18.71 -11.12 4.44
C VAL A 603 -18.91 -11.19 5.96
N ARG A 604 -19.18 -10.05 6.63
CA ARG A 604 -19.39 -10.03 8.09
C ARG A 604 -20.48 -11.01 8.50
N ARG A 605 -21.65 -10.93 7.85
CA ARG A 605 -22.78 -11.82 8.14
C ARG A 605 -22.41 -13.29 7.96
N GLY A 606 -21.78 -13.62 6.84
CA GLY A 606 -21.40 -15.00 6.53
C GLY A 606 -20.39 -15.58 7.51
N LEU A 607 -19.44 -14.77 8.00
CA LEU A 607 -18.50 -15.20 9.04
C LEU A 607 -19.20 -15.41 10.38
N LEU A 608 -20.07 -14.48 10.80
CA LEU A 608 -20.84 -14.61 12.05
C LEU A 608 -21.76 -15.82 12.02
N GLU A 609 -22.45 -16.10 10.91
CA GLU A 609 -23.29 -17.31 10.74
C GLU A 609 -22.49 -18.59 10.95
N ARG A 610 -21.22 -18.64 10.49
CA ARG A 610 -20.33 -19.79 10.65
C ARG A 610 -19.78 -19.92 12.06
N ILE A 611 -19.43 -18.81 12.69
CA ILE A 611 -19.05 -18.78 14.11
C ILE A 611 -20.17 -19.37 14.97
N GLU A 612 -21.42 -18.97 14.73
CA GLU A 612 -22.58 -19.50 15.47
C GLU A 612 -22.81 -21.00 15.20
N LYS A 613 -22.54 -21.48 13.98
CA LYS A 613 -22.57 -22.93 13.68
C LYS A 613 -21.51 -23.70 14.45
N GLU A 614 -20.27 -23.19 14.53
CA GLU A 614 -19.21 -23.80 15.34
C GLU A 614 -19.57 -23.86 16.83
N ILE A 615 -20.20 -22.81 17.37
CA ILE A 615 -20.76 -22.80 18.73
C ILE A 615 -21.81 -23.90 18.88
N GLY A 616 -22.70 -24.05 17.89
CA GLY A 616 -23.72 -25.10 17.86
C GLY A 616 -23.14 -26.50 17.81
N HIS A 617 -22.05 -26.72 17.01
CA HIS A 617 -21.33 -27.98 16.94
C HIS A 617 -20.69 -28.31 18.30
N GLN A 618 -19.98 -27.35 18.91
CA GLN A 618 -19.36 -27.55 20.22
C GLN A 618 -20.38 -27.91 21.31
N ARG A 619 -21.49 -27.18 21.39
CA ARG A 619 -22.56 -27.48 22.35
C ARG A 619 -23.20 -28.84 22.16
N ALA A 620 -23.20 -29.32 20.92
CA ALA A 620 -23.71 -30.68 20.58
C ALA A 620 -22.63 -31.78 20.74
N GLY A 621 -21.44 -31.49 21.27
CA GLY A 621 -20.35 -32.44 21.45
C GLY A 621 -19.75 -32.93 20.12
N ARG A 622 -19.96 -32.20 19.03
CA ARG A 622 -19.34 -32.47 17.72
C ARG A 622 -18.02 -31.74 17.58
N ARG A 623 -17.19 -32.17 16.62
CA ARG A 623 -15.96 -31.47 16.27
C ARG A 623 -16.26 -30.01 15.93
N ALA A 624 -15.54 -29.10 16.54
CA ALA A 624 -15.66 -27.65 16.32
C ALA A 624 -14.29 -26.99 16.40
N GLY A 625 -14.14 -25.82 15.77
CA GLY A 625 -12.91 -25.04 15.84
C GLY A 625 -12.88 -23.94 14.79
N ILE A 626 -12.17 -22.86 15.10
CA ILE A 626 -12.02 -21.70 14.21
C ILE A 626 -10.53 -21.43 14.02
N ARG A 627 -10.10 -21.31 12.77
CA ARG A 627 -8.73 -20.94 12.42
C ARG A 627 -8.76 -19.80 11.42
N PHE A 628 -8.21 -18.64 11.77
CA PHE A 628 -8.15 -17.47 10.90
C PHE A 628 -6.70 -17.05 10.64
N LYS A 629 -6.35 -16.79 9.40
CA LYS A 629 -5.12 -16.11 8.96
C LYS A 629 -5.52 -14.85 8.22
N MET A 630 -4.99 -13.68 8.64
CA MET A 630 -5.36 -12.39 8.07
C MET A 630 -4.32 -11.31 8.38
N ASN A 631 -4.48 -10.11 7.78
CA ASN A 631 -3.59 -9.00 8.10
C ASN A 631 -4.04 -8.17 9.29
N SER A 632 -5.37 -8.08 9.54
CA SER A 632 -5.91 -7.24 10.61
C SER A 632 -7.23 -7.78 11.15
N LEU A 633 -7.40 -7.73 12.47
CA LEU A 633 -8.60 -8.10 13.20
C LEU A 633 -9.04 -6.95 14.11
N VAL A 634 -10.07 -6.20 13.72
CA VAL A 634 -10.51 -4.95 14.39
C VAL A 634 -12.03 -4.85 14.51
N ASP A 635 -12.79 -5.58 13.68
CA ASP A 635 -14.26 -5.50 13.68
C ASP A 635 -14.85 -6.05 14.98
N GLU A 636 -15.52 -5.20 15.74
CA GLU A 636 -16.04 -5.53 17.06
C GLU A 636 -17.06 -6.67 17.02
N GLN A 637 -17.93 -6.71 16.00
CA GLN A 637 -18.96 -7.74 15.90
C GLN A 637 -18.36 -9.13 15.72
N VAL A 638 -17.32 -9.23 14.87
CA VAL A 638 -16.62 -10.50 14.65
C VAL A 638 -15.80 -10.88 15.88
N ILE A 639 -15.11 -9.93 16.51
CA ILE A 639 -14.36 -10.17 17.77
C ILE A 639 -15.31 -10.67 18.87
N ASP A 640 -16.47 -10.05 19.06
CA ASP A 640 -17.47 -10.46 20.02
C ASP A 640 -18.02 -11.86 19.71
N GLY A 641 -18.20 -12.19 18.42
CA GLY A 641 -18.55 -13.55 17.97
C GLY A 641 -17.49 -14.58 18.38
N LEU A 642 -16.21 -14.26 18.22
CA LEU A 642 -15.10 -15.12 18.61
C LEU A 642 -14.99 -15.28 20.15
N TYR A 643 -15.28 -14.22 20.91
CA TYR A 643 -15.37 -14.31 22.38
C TYR A 643 -16.48 -15.27 22.80
N ARG A 644 -17.69 -15.15 22.22
CA ARG A 644 -18.80 -16.09 22.48
C ARG A 644 -18.43 -17.54 22.09
N ALA A 645 -17.70 -17.73 21.00
CA ALA A 645 -17.20 -19.04 20.61
C ALA A 645 -16.25 -19.62 21.66
N SER A 646 -15.30 -18.80 22.15
CA SER A 646 -14.39 -19.22 23.23
C SER A 646 -15.13 -19.57 24.52
N GLN A 647 -16.09 -18.74 24.95
CA GLN A 647 -16.93 -19.03 26.13
C GLN A 647 -17.74 -20.31 25.96
N ALA A 648 -18.12 -20.68 24.76
CA ALA A 648 -18.77 -21.96 24.47
C ALA A 648 -17.80 -23.15 24.41
N GLY A 649 -16.48 -22.94 24.55
CA GLY A 649 -15.44 -23.95 24.52
C GLY A 649 -14.89 -24.25 23.13
N VAL A 650 -15.20 -23.44 22.09
CA VAL A 650 -14.65 -23.61 20.75
C VAL A 650 -13.18 -23.18 20.72
N PRO A 651 -12.24 -24.05 20.28
CA PRO A 651 -10.84 -23.65 20.08
C PRO A 651 -10.72 -22.62 18.93
N VAL A 652 -10.06 -21.51 19.20
CA VAL A 652 -9.85 -20.42 18.23
C VAL A 652 -8.36 -20.14 18.07
N ASN A 653 -7.82 -20.32 16.86
CA ASN A 653 -6.43 -20.03 16.52
C ASN A 653 -6.37 -18.94 15.46
N ILE A 654 -5.65 -17.86 15.74
CA ILE A 654 -5.57 -16.69 14.88
C ILE A 654 -4.11 -16.39 14.54
N VAL A 655 -3.82 -16.28 13.24
CA VAL A 655 -2.55 -15.76 12.73
C VAL A 655 -2.83 -14.38 12.14
N VAL A 656 -2.40 -13.32 12.82
CA VAL A 656 -2.61 -11.94 12.39
C VAL A 656 -1.28 -11.21 12.23
N ARG A 657 -0.98 -10.78 11.01
CA ARG A 657 0.30 -10.09 10.75
C ARG A 657 0.40 -8.75 11.49
N GLY A 658 -0.61 -7.91 11.40
CA GLY A 658 -0.57 -6.51 11.82
C GLY A 658 -1.44 -6.22 13.05
N ILE A 659 -2.50 -5.46 12.84
CA ILE A 659 -3.38 -4.94 13.90
C ILE A 659 -4.27 -6.05 14.46
N CYS A 660 -4.28 -6.18 15.79
CA CYS A 660 -5.22 -7.01 16.51
C CYS A 660 -5.85 -6.18 17.65
N ALA A 661 -7.17 -6.02 17.62
CA ALA A 661 -7.90 -5.34 18.70
C ALA A 661 -8.51 -6.30 19.74
N MET A 662 -8.21 -7.60 19.66
CA MET A 662 -8.68 -8.63 20.55
C MET A 662 -7.69 -8.87 21.71
N LYS A 663 -8.20 -9.20 22.89
CA LYS A 663 -7.42 -9.69 24.04
C LYS A 663 -7.60 -11.20 24.21
N PRO A 664 -6.62 -12.03 23.82
CA PRO A 664 -6.71 -13.48 23.96
C PRO A 664 -6.37 -13.94 25.40
N GLY A 665 -6.70 -15.19 25.75
CA GLY A 665 -6.26 -15.84 26.98
C GLY A 665 -6.81 -15.26 28.29
N ARG A 666 -7.85 -14.42 28.26
CA ARG A 666 -8.48 -13.84 29.46
C ARG A 666 -9.47 -14.83 30.09
N PRO A 667 -9.35 -15.09 31.43
CA PRO A 667 -10.27 -15.95 32.15
C PRO A 667 -11.73 -15.53 31.99
N GLY A 668 -12.63 -16.47 31.70
CA GLY A 668 -14.05 -16.26 31.51
C GLY A 668 -14.44 -15.57 30.20
N LEU A 669 -13.48 -15.20 29.35
CA LEU A 669 -13.74 -14.50 28.09
C LEU A 669 -13.10 -15.21 26.89
N SER A 670 -11.78 -15.38 26.90
CA SER A 670 -11.02 -15.78 25.71
C SER A 670 -9.96 -16.84 26.00
N GLU A 671 -10.19 -17.71 26.96
CA GLU A 671 -9.29 -18.78 27.40
C GLU A 671 -8.92 -19.74 26.26
N ASN A 672 -9.85 -19.95 25.31
CA ASN A 672 -9.68 -20.84 24.17
C ASN A 672 -9.18 -20.11 22.91
N ILE A 673 -8.79 -18.82 23.02
CA ILE A 673 -8.28 -18.02 21.89
C ILE A 673 -6.79 -17.86 21.99
N HIS A 674 -6.08 -18.24 20.92
CA HIS A 674 -4.64 -18.07 20.76
C HIS A 674 -4.36 -17.19 19.56
N VAL A 675 -3.54 -16.15 19.73
CA VAL A 675 -3.21 -15.19 18.67
C VAL A 675 -1.71 -15.16 18.46
N ARG A 676 -1.29 -15.36 17.20
CA ARG A 676 0.12 -15.31 16.76
C ARG A 676 0.29 -14.25 15.67
N SER A 677 1.51 -13.71 15.54
CA SER A 677 1.92 -12.84 14.45
C SER A 677 3.21 -13.38 13.83
N ILE A 678 3.23 -13.51 12.52
CA ILE A 678 4.41 -13.94 11.77
C ILE A 678 4.85 -12.79 10.88
N LEU A 679 6.15 -12.49 10.91
CA LEU A 679 6.84 -11.55 10.05
C LEU A 679 8.13 -12.22 9.58
N GLY A 680 8.51 -12.03 8.32
CA GLY A 680 9.68 -12.67 7.75
C GLY A 680 10.13 -12.01 6.45
N GLN A 681 10.84 -12.77 5.62
CA GLN A 681 11.34 -12.34 4.32
C GLN A 681 10.22 -11.83 3.41
N PHE A 682 9.10 -12.56 3.38
CA PHE A 682 7.92 -12.22 2.60
C PHE A 682 6.85 -11.57 3.48
N LEU A 683 6.09 -10.64 2.90
CA LEU A 683 4.97 -10.04 3.59
C LEU A 683 3.82 -11.04 3.68
N GLU A 684 3.49 -11.52 4.88
CA GLU A 684 2.29 -12.32 5.13
C GLU A 684 1.05 -11.54 4.72
N HIS A 685 0.37 -11.98 3.65
CA HIS A 685 -0.72 -11.20 3.05
C HIS A 685 -1.94 -12.05 2.69
N SER A 686 -1.83 -13.37 2.69
CA SER A 686 -2.98 -14.26 2.48
C SER A 686 -4.04 -14.12 3.58
N ARG A 687 -5.28 -14.40 3.23
CA ARG A 687 -6.41 -14.50 4.16
C ARG A 687 -7.06 -15.84 3.99
N ILE A 688 -7.15 -16.59 5.08
CA ILE A 688 -7.76 -17.90 5.15
C ILE A 688 -8.67 -17.94 6.37
N PHE A 689 -9.93 -18.35 6.19
CA PHE A 689 -10.89 -18.55 7.26
C PHE A 689 -11.37 -19.98 7.22
N HIS A 690 -11.08 -20.74 8.26
CA HIS A 690 -11.44 -22.16 8.38
C HIS A 690 -12.39 -22.39 9.56
N PHE A 691 -13.49 -23.04 9.28
CA PHE A 691 -14.52 -23.47 10.22
C PHE A 691 -14.55 -24.99 10.26
N VAL A 692 -13.99 -25.55 11.34
CA VAL A 692 -13.64 -26.98 11.43
C VAL A 692 -14.87 -27.88 11.45
N GLY A 693 -15.92 -27.50 12.18
CA GLY A 693 -17.16 -28.25 12.27
C GLY A 693 -18.02 -28.15 11.01
N CYS A 694 -17.89 -27.04 10.29
CA CYS A 694 -18.55 -26.82 9.01
C CYS A 694 -17.76 -27.45 7.84
N GLU A 695 -16.51 -27.86 8.05
CA GLU A 695 -15.57 -28.34 7.00
C GLU A 695 -15.39 -27.32 5.85
N GLU A 696 -15.48 -26.02 6.16
CA GLU A 696 -15.40 -24.94 5.16
C GLU A 696 -14.10 -24.14 5.27
N TYR A 697 -13.44 -23.94 4.12
CA TYR A 697 -12.33 -23.02 3.95
C TYR A 697 -12.71 -21.87 3.03
N TRP A 698 -12.40 -20.66 3.46
CA TRP A 698 -12.65 -19.43 2.71
C TRP A 698 -11.34 -18.66 2.51
N ILE A 699 -11.06 -18.28 1.26
CA ILE A 699 -9.92 -17.42 0.95
C ILE A 699 -10.37 -16.17 0.19
N GLY A 700 -9.65 -15.07 0.30
CA GLY A 700 -9.91 -13.88 -0.51
C GLY A 700 -9.30 -12.60 0.00
N SER A 701 -9.93 -11.49 -0.34
CA SER A 701 -9.33 -10.17 -0.19
C SER A 701 -9.63 -9.46 1.12
N ALA A 702 -10.60 -9.95 1.92
CA ALA A 702 -11.12 -9.26 3.08
C ALA A 702 -10.26 -9.45 4.34
N ASP A 703 -9.84 -8.33 4.97
CA ASP A 703 -9.47 -8.30 6.39
C ASP A 703 -10.70 -8.01 7.25
N ILE A 704 -10.63 -8.37 8.53
CA ILE A 704 -11.72 -8.17 9.49
C ILE A 704 -11.62 -6.78 10.08
N MET A 705 -11.97 -5.78 9.27
CA MET A 705 -11.96 -4.36 9.62
C MET A 705 -13.19 -3.66 9.04
N HIS A 706 -13.73 -2.64 9.72
CA HIS A 706 -14.85 -1.85 9.24
C HIS A 706 -14.71 -1.36 7.81
N ARG A 707 -13.56 -0.79 7.46
CA ARG A 707 -13.33 -0.30 6.09
C ARG A 707 -13.44 -1.39 5.03
N ASN A 708 -13.03 -2.65 5.35
CA ASN A 708 -13.14 -3.79 4.44
C ASN A 708 -14.58 -4.31 4.37
N LEU A 709 -15.24 -4.40 5.50
CA LEU A 709 -16.56 -5.04 5.63
C LEU A 709 -17.72 -4.11 5.31
N ASP A 710 -17.53 -2.77 5.40
CA ASP A 710 -18.60 -1.78 5.23
C ASP A 710 -18.41 -0.82 4.03
N ARG A 711 -17.14 -0.56 3.63
CA ARG A 711 -16.81 0.49 2.64
C ARG A 711 -16.00 -0.01 1.46
N ARG A 712 -15.88 -1.34 1.31
CA ARG A 712 -15.17 -1.95 0.19
C ARG A 712 -15.97 -3.06 -0.43
N VAL A 713 -15.71 -3.32 -1.70
CA VAL A 713 -16.08 -4.57 -2.34
C VAL A 713 -14.93 -5.56 -2.12
N GLU A 714 -15.16 -6.54 -1.27
CA GLU A 714 -14.26 -7.64 -0.97
C GLU A 714 -14.95 -8.96 -1.32
N VAL A 715 -14.16 -9.99 -1.62
CA VAL A 715 -14.64 -11.32 -1.94
C VAL A 715 -13.92 -12.36 -1.09
N LEU A 716 -14.70 -13.28 -0.52
CA LEU A 716 -14.21 -14.55 -0.01
C LEU A 716 -14.85 -15.68 -0.84
N LEU A 717 -14.02 -16.62 -1.29
CA LEU A 717 -14.41 -17.83 -2.02
C LEU A 717 -14.41 -19.02 -1.08
N ASN A 718 -15.49 -19.82 -1.07
CA ASN A 718 -15.50 -21.14 -0.47
C ASN A 718 -14.67 -22.10 -1.33
N VAL A 719 -13.59 -22.64 -0.76
CA VAL A 719 -12.62 -23.44 -1.49
C VAL A 719 -13.09 -24.89 -1.61
N ASN A 720 -12.93 -25.47 -2.78
CA ASN A 720 -13.24 -26.86 -3.04
C ASN A 720 -12.48 -27.80 -2.08
N ALA A 721 -13.16 -28.82 -1.60
CA ALA A 721 -12.60 -29.80 -0.66
C ALA A 721 -11.30 -30.47 -1.17
N ALA A 722 -11.11 -30.60 -2.48
CA ALA A 722 -9.88 -31.14 -3.05
C ALA A 722 -8.62 -30.31 -2.76
N LEU A 723 -8.77 -29.01 -2.47
CA LEU A 723 -7.67 -28.08 -2.19
C LEU A 723 -7.42 -27.86 -0.69
N THR A 724 -8.32 -28.36 0.18
CA THR A 724 -8.23 -28.12 1.63
C THR A 724 -6.97 -28.68 2.29
N PRO A 725 -6.39 -29.84 1.87
CA PRO A 725 -5.16 -30.32 2.45
C PRO A 725 -3.99 -29.33 2.31
N GLN A 726 -3.88 -28.61 1.19
CA GLN A 726 -2.85 -27.61 1.00
C GLN A 726 -3.03 -26.41 1.93
N LEU A 727 -4.28 -26.02 2.22
CA LEU A 727 -4.59 -24.96 3.18
C LEU A 727 -4.33 -25.39 4.63
N ASP A 728 -4.60 -26.68 4.96
CA ASP A 728 -4.22 -27.25 6.25
C ASP A 728 -2.71 -27.23 6.47
N ASP A 729 -1.91 -27.56 5.46
CA ASP A 729 -0.45 -27.53 5.53
C ASP A 729 0.06 -26.11 5.82
N ILE A 730 -0.53 -25.08 5.18
CA ILE A 730 -0.19 -23.68 5.45
C ILE A 730 -0.52 -23.31 6.91
N PHE A 731 -1.70 -23.66 7.40
CA PHE A 731 -2.06 -23.40 8.79
C PHE A 731 -1.16 -24.14 9.77
N ASN A 732 -0.92 -25.42 9.52
CA ASN A 732 -0.11 -26.26 10.39
C ASN A 732 1.31 -25.73 10.49
N SER A 733 1.92 -25.27 9.38
CA SER A 733 3.23 -24.62 9.41
C SER A 733 3.24 -23.32 10.22
N CYS A 734 2.19 -22.49 10.11
CA CYS A 734 2.07 -21.26 10.89
C CYS A 734 1.82 -21.52 12.39
N LEU A 735 1.18 -22.63 12.74
CA LEU A 735 0.79 -22.98 14.11
C LEU A 735 1.79 -23.92 14.80
N ASP A 736 2.80 -24.42 14.09
CA ASP A 736 3.86 -25.24 14.66
C ASP A 736 4.53 -24.51 15.85
N PRO A 737 4.69 -25.13 17.01
CA PRO A 737 5.38 -24.54 18.16
C PRO A 737 6.82 -24.08 17.89
N ALA A 738 7.52 -24.71 16.94
CA ALA A 738 8.86 -24.35 16.54
C ALA A 738 8.92 -23.16 15.57
N THR A 739 7.79 -22.75 14.99
CA THR A 739 7.72 -21.63 14.03
C THR A 739 7.99 -20.30 14.75
N ARG A 740 8.97 -19.52 14.22
CA ARG A 740 9.26 -18.17 14.69
C ARG A 740 8.04 -17.26 14.54
N CYS A 741 7.55 -16.75 15.64
CA CYS A 741 6.38 -15.86 15.67
C CYS A 741 6.41 -14.97 16.93
N TRP A 742 5.44 -14.08 17.05
CA TRP A 742 5.10 -13.39 18.28
C TRP A 742 3.75 -13.89 18.77
N ILE A 743 3.62 -14.08 20.08
CA ILE A 743 2.38 -14.48 20.75
C ILE A 743 1.81 -13.26 21.47
N LEU A 744 0.51 -13.00 21.26
CA LEU A 744 -0.21 -11.95 21.98
C LEU A 744 -0.68 -12.47 23.36
N GLY A 745 -0.29 -11.77 24.40
CA GLY A 745 -0.70 -12.05 25.79
C GLY A 745 -2.05 -11.44 26.17
N PRO A 746 -2.62 -11.86 27.31
CA PRO A 746 -3.90 -11.33 27.84
C PRO A 746 -3.85 -9.83 28.17
N ASP A 747 -2.66 -9.32 28.45
CA ASP A 747 -2.38 -7.91 28.75
C ASP A 747 -2.21 -7.04 27.47
N GLY A 748 -2.23 -7.67 26.29
CA GLY A 748 -2.02 -6.99 25.02
C GLY A 748 -0.53 -6.89 24.59
N THR A 749 0.38 -7.50 25.33
CA THR A 749 1.82 -7.51 24.96
C THR A 749 2.13 -8.63 23.96
N TRP A 750 3.07 -8.34 23.06
CA TRP A 750 3.59 -9.32 22.11
C TRP A 750 4.95 -9.83 22.57
N THR A 751 5.07 -11.13 22.72
CA THR A 751 6.32 -11.81 23.12
C THR A 751 6.81 -12.72 21.99
N PRO A 752 8.13 -12.74 21.68
CA PRO A 752 8.68 -13.66 20.70
C PRO A 752 8.58 -15.13 21.17
N SER A 753 8.35 -16.05 20.22
CA SER A 753 8.23 -17.48 20.47
C SER A 753 8.86 -18.26 19.29
N PRO A 754 9.66 -19.29 19.54
CA PRO A 754 10.21 -19.65 20.87
C PRO A 754 11.05 -18.52 21.45
N ALA A 755 11.19 -18.51 22.77
CA ALA A 755 12.00 -17.49 23.44
C ALA A 755 13.46 -17.59 22.97
N PRO A 756 14.17 -16.45 22.84
CA PRO A 756 15.54 -16.44 22.29
C PRO A 756 16.54 -17.33 23.02
N ASP A 757 16.35 -17.53 24.34
CA ASP A 757 17.27 -18.27 25.23
C ASP A 757 16.79 -19.69 25.55
N SER A 758 15.79 -20.23 24.86
CA SER A 758 15.33 -21.59 25.10
C SER A 758 16.24 -22.60 24.41
N ASP A 759 16.76 -23.58 25.14
CA ASP A 759 17.45 -24.79 24.61
C ASP A 759 16.50 -25.71 23.80
N ALA A 760 15.30 -25.24 23.53
CA ALA A 760 14.28 -25.95 22.78
C ALA A 760 14.60 -25.95 21.28
N GLN A 761 14.15 -26.99 20.58
CA GLN A 761 14.29 -27.33 19.17
C GLN A 761 14.65 -26.19 18.20
N PRO A 762 15.41 -26.44 17.14
CA PRO A 762 15.81 -25.39 16.19
C PRO A 762 14.60 -24.60 15.71
N VAL A 763 14.67 -23.28 15.86
CA VAL A 763 13.64 -22.33 15.44
C VAL A 763 13.43 -22.51 13.93
N ARG A 764 12.19 -22.73 13.52
CA ARG A 764 11.80 -22.90 12.12
C ARG A 764 11.27 -21.58 11.55
N ASP A 765 11.69 -21.29 10.33
CA ASP A 765 11.06 -20.24 9.52
C ASP A 765 10.15 -20.93 8.50
N HIS A 766 8.84 -20.80 8.68
CA HIS A 766 7.86 -21.46 7.83
C HIS A 766 7.94 -21.01 6.36
N GLN A 767 8.40 -19.76 6.11
CA GLN A 767 8.57 -19.25 4.75
C GLN A 767 9.77 -19.93 4.07
N VAL A 768 10.88 -20.08 4.78
CA VAL A 768 12.06 -20.82 4.28
C VAL A 768 11.76 -22.30 4.07
N GLU A 769 10.99 -22.92 4.94
CA GLU A 769 10.58 -24.32 4.78
C GLU A 769 9.64 -24.53 3.59
N SER A 770 8.71 -23.59 3.37
CA SER A 770 7.84 -23.59 2.19
C SER A 770 8.65 -23.45 0.90
N LEU A 771 9.72 -22.65 0.90
CA LEU A 771 10.67 -22.58 -0.21
C LEU A 771 11.35 -23.92 -0.44
N ARG A 772 11.91 -24.53 0.60
CA ARG A 772 12.63 -25.80 0.50
C ARG A 772 11.75 -26.95 0.02
N SER A 773 10.52 -27.04 0.48
CA SER A 773 9.58 -28.08 0.06
C SER A 773 9.25 -28.02 -1.43
N ARG A 774 9.12 -26.83 -1.98
CA ARG A 774 8.88 -26.63 -3.43
C ARG A 774 10.11 -26.98 -4.28
N PHE A 775 11.33 -26.66 -3.81
CA PHE A 775 12.56 -27.09 -4.49
C PHE A 775 12.77 -28.60 -4.47
N ALA A 776 12.44 -29.28 -3.36
CA ALA A 776 12.56 -30.73 -3.26
C ALA A 776 11.61 -31.47 -4.24
N ILE A 777 10.42 -30.93 -4.51
CA ILE A 777 9.49 -31.46 -5.49
C ILE A 777 10.04 -31.29 -6.92
N GLY A 778 10.74 -30.18 -7.21
CA GLY A 778 11.37 -29.95 -8.52
C GLY A 778 12.55 -30.87 -8.84
N VAL A 779 13.30 -31.30 -7.82
CA VAL A 779 14.46 -32.21 -7.98
C VAL A 779 14.03 -33.68 -8.04
N ALA A 780 12.87 -34.04 -7.47
CA ALA A 780 12.36 -35.42 -7.52
C ALA A 780 11.59 -35.75 -8.84
N SER A 781 11.37 -34.73 -9.69
CA SER A 781 10.70 -34.88 -10.99
C SER A 781 11.66 -34.85 -12.19
N GLU A 782 12.97 -34.73 -11.97
CA GLU A 782 14.04 -35.01 -12.95
C GLU A 782 14.62 -36.44 -12.73
#